data_6ced5d8f554bf3cf680c7770c950e567
#
_entry.id   6ced5d8f554bf3cf680c7770c950e567
#
_cell.length_a   1.000
_cell.length_b   1.000
_cell.length_c   1.000
_cell.angle_alpha   90.00
_cell.angle_beta   90.00
_cell.angle_gamma   90.00
#
_symmetry.space_group_name_H-M   'P 1'
#
loop_
_entity.id
_entity.type
_entity.pdbx_description
1 polymer ?
#
loop_
_entity_poly.entity_id
_entity_poly.type
_entity_poly.pdbx_seq_one_letter_code
_entity_poly.pdbx_strand_id
1 'polypeptide(L)'
;MMSRLTDLIAQAKAKDPQLGIDLEREFKALSSRRAFGLNFERHRPETVELPQRSVTKGDKVRVLPPRGSPEKGDQRLWVVKNIASVDGSRVAHLELLESIEPASQDAAVDDLVVVAGFRDVIYPGLVSTGKVERGGDKPFHTVINGENYHALKALTYTHRGKVDAIYIDPPYNTGAKDWKYNNDYVEGEDLYRHSKWLAFMERRLLVAKELLNPADSVLIVTIDEKEYLRLGLLLEQMFPGSRIQMISSVINHSGVARAKEFYRADEYLFFVFIGEAAVTPTGPDMLSPPESFEGKRIDIWNRLLRRGTNARRQDGVKQFYPFWIDPENERIHSVGDYIPLDVSPDSVSPPEPGLVACWPIRSDDSEGCWQISANTARKGLQDGTVRLGAYTRTKGRWSISYLRNAEKQRIKSGEIEIIGRDQNGALILKQSETVERVKNPVTVWNQRSHNAGAGGSNIIRSLMPDRRFPFPKSLYAVEDTLRFFIKNKPTAIVLDFFAGSGTTAHAVMRLNRQDGGRRQCISVTNNEVAADEQAALRKQGLRPGDPGWEQWGICDYITKPRVESAITGKTPSGEPIKGDYKFTDEFPMSEGFEENAEFFTLTYQTPVAVSHNHAFEQISPLLWMRAGSQGKRIHTLPAQGWAVVDHYGLLIDLDQATAFCKAVASKKGLRVAFIVTNDDRRFQSVARRLPDSVESVRLYESYLLNFRFANGE
;
A
#
# COMPACT_ATOMS: atom_id res chain seq x y z
N MET A 1 -9.65 13.38 44.17
CA MET A 1 -10.92 12.62 44.25
C MET A 1 -10.69 11.27 43.58
N MET A 2 -10.78 10.18 44.32
CA MET A 2 -10.82 8.86 43.70
C MET A 2 -12.10 8.73 42.84
N SER A 3 -11.99 8.20 41.66
CA SER A 3 -13.18 8.04 40.80
C SER A 3 -14.04 6.91 41.34
N ARG A 4 -15.36 6.98 41.13
CA ARG A 4 -16.32 5.91 41.50
C ARG A 4 -15.87 4.53 40.95
N LEU A 5 -15.14 4.52 39.84
CA LEU A 5 -14.63 3.29 39.22
C LEU A 5 -13.46 2.69 40.02
N THR A 6 -12.60 3.52 40.58
CA THR A 6 -11.50 3.05 41.48
C THR A 6 -12.05 2.40 42.75
N ASP A 7 -13.15 2.98 43.28
CA ASP A 7 -13.83 2.40 44.45
C ASP A 7 -14.53 1.08 44.15
N LEU A 8 -15.13 0.96 42.93
CA LEU A 8 -15.74 -0.29 42.45
C LEU A 8 -14.68 -1.40 42.23
N ILE A 9 -13.52 -1.05 41.69
CA ILE A 9 -12.41 -2.00 41.54
C ILE A 9 -11.90 -2.47 42.90
N ALA A 10 -11.78 -1.56 43.89
CA ALA A 10 -11.40 -1.93 45.23
C ALA A 10 -12.41 -2.86 45.91
N GLN A 11 -13.72 -2.63 45.70
CA GLN A 11 -14.78 -3.49 46.20
C GLN A 11 -14.77 -4.86 45.50
N ALA A 12 -14.50 -4.90 44.16
CA ALA A 12 -14.34 -6.15 43.42
C ALA A 12 -13.16 -6.97 43.96
N LYS A 13 -11.98 -6.32 44.24
CA LYS A 13 -10.82 -6.97 44.84
C LYS A 13 -11.12 -7.57 46.22
N ALA A 14 -11.97 -6.89 47.02
CA ALA A 14 -12.34 -7.37 48.33
C ALA A 14 -13.25 -8.60 48.29
N LYS A 15 -14.07 -8.73 47.23
CA LYS A 15 -15.00 -9.85 47.05
C LYS A 15 -14.40 -11.01 46.27
N ASP A 16 -13.68 -10.71 45.22
CA ASP A 16 -13.00 -11.68 44.35
C ASP A 16 -11.64 -11.06 43.94
N PRO A 17 -10.53 -11.48 44.58
CA PRO A 17 -9.21 -10.93 44.31
C PRO A 17 -8.78 -11.05 42.84
N GLN A 18 -9.08 -12.18 42.18
CA GLN A 18 -8.69 -12.40 40.79
C GLN A 18 -9.46 -11.49 39.85
N LEU A 19 -10.78 -11.42 39.98
CA LEU A 19 -11.63 -10.52 39.21
C LEU A 19 -11.21 -9.06 39.40
N GLY A 20 -10.88 -8.67 40.63
CA GLY A 20 -10.44 -7.32 40.93
C GLY A 20 -9.10 -6.96 40.31
N ILE A 21 -8.14 -7.92 40.23
CA ILE A 21 -6.86 -7.73 39.56
C ILE A 21 -7.06 -7.61 38.04
N ASP A 22 -7.90 -8.45 37.46
CA ASP A 22 -8.18 -8.40 36.02
C ASP A 22 -8.88 -7.09 35.62
N LEU A 23 -9.87 -6.65 36.41
CA LEU A 23 -10.52 -5.34 36.22
C LEU A 23 -9.54 -4.16 36.36
N GLU A 24 -8.61 -4.21 37.33
CA GLU A 24 -7.59 -3.17 37.46
C GLU A 24 -6.63 -3.16 36.29
N ARG A 25 -6.22 -4.33 35.78
CA ARG A 25 -5.37 -4.44 34.60
C ARG A 25 -6.04 -3.84 33.37
N GLU A 26 -7.32 -4.21 33.12
CA GLU A 26 -8.09 -3.66 32.00
C GLU A 26 -8.34 -2.15 32.17
N PHE A 27 -8.65 -1.69 33.39
CA PHE A 27 -8.80 -0.27 33.68
C PHE A 27 -7.47 0.49 33.45
N LYS A 28 -6.33 -0.08 33.85
CA LYS A 28 -5.01 0.52 33.62
C LYS A 28 -4.68 0.58 32.16
N ALA A 29 -5.03 -0.46 31.39
CA ALA A 29 -4.92 -0.48 29.95
C ALA A 29 -5.83 0.57 29.29
N LEU A 30 -7.06 0.73 29.77
CA LEU A 30 -7.99 1.76 29.30
C LEU A 30 -7.56 3.18 29.69
N SER A 31 -7.06 3.37 30.92
CA SER A 31 -6.64 4.68 31.43
C SER A 31 -5.28 5.15 30.89
N SER A 32 -4.44 4.22 30.42
CA SER A 32 -3.19 4.56 29.70
C SER A 32 -3.42 5.02 28.27
N ARG A 33 -4.67 4.93 27.77
CA ARG A 33 -5.03 5.53 26.48
C ARG A 33 -4.88 7.05 26.57
N ARG A 34 -4.45 7.67 25.45
CA ARG A 34 -4.30 9.12 25.35
C ARG A 34 -5.55 9.84 25.87
N ALA A 35 -5.39 10.98 26.52
CA ALA A 35 -6.49 11.79 27.08
C ALA A 35 -7.49 12.25 26.01
N PHE A 36 -7.09 12.22 24.73
CA PHE A 36 -7.92 12.46 23.55
C PHE A 36 -7.82 11.25 22.62
N GLY A 37 -8.95 10.74 22.15
CA GLY A 37 -9.02 9.64 21.22
C GLY A 37 -10.38 9.55 20.55
N LEU A 38 -10.44 8.83 19.44
CA LEU A 38 -11.69 8.56 18.73
C LEU A 38 -12.56 7.61 19.55
N ASN A 39 -13.77 8.06 19.94
CA ASN A 39 -14.78 7.23 20.59
C ASN A 39 -15.98 7.07 19.67
N PHE A 40 -16.35 5.83 19.37
CA PHE A 40 -17.49 5.50 18.52
C PHE A 40 -18.11 4.17 18.94
N GLU A 41 -19.37 3.96 18.55
CA GLU A 41 -20.06 2.70 18.80
C GLU A 41 -19.42 1.58 17.98
N ARG A 42 -18.99 0.52 18.67
CA ARG A 42 -18.43 -0.68 18.03
C ARG A 42 -19.57 -1.65 17.75
N HIS A 43 -20.20 -1.44 16.62
CA HIS A 43 -21.29 -2.28 16.15
C HIS A 43 -20.94 -3.77 16.18
N ARG A 44 -21.97 -4.62 16.20
CA ARG A 44 -21.80 -6.08 16.09
C ARG A 44 -20.90 -6.40 14.90
N PRO A 45 -20.01 -7.40 15.03
CA PRO A 45 -19.19 -7.84 13.90
C PRO A 45 -20.06 -8.19 12.70
N GLU A 46 -19.54 -7.86 11.53
CA GLU A 46 -20.19 -8.12 10.27
C GLU A 46 -20.42 -9.62 10.03
N THR A 47 -21.44 -9.93 9.26
CA THR A 47 -21.71 -11.26 8.72
C THR A 47 -21.66 -11.20 7.21
N VAL A 48 -21.17 -12.26 6.57
CA VAL A 48 -21.03 -12.36 5.13
C VAL A 48 -21.77 -13.58 4.63
N GLU A 49 -22.56 -13.41 3.58
CA GLU A 49 -23.16 -14.52 2.84
C GLU A 49 -22.13 -15.17 1.93
N LEU A 50 -22.12 -16.50 1.92
CA LEU A 50 -21.20 -17.33 1.16
C LEU A 50 -21.98 -18.16 0.14
N PRO A 51 -22.45 -17.56 -0.97
CA PRO A 51 -23.36 -18.21 -1.89
C PRO A 51 -22.74 -19.42 -2.62
N GLN A 52 -21.40 -19.48 -2.73
CA GLN A 52 -20.70 -20.61 -3.36
C GLN A 52 -20.33 -21.73 -2.38
N ARG A 53 -20.63 -21.56 -1.09
CA ARG A 53 -20.36 -22.58 -0.08
C ARG A 53 -21.52 -23.56 0.03
N SER A 54 -21.26 -24.85 -0.13
CA SER A 54 -22.25 -25.89 0.10
C SER A 54 -22.75 -25.90 1.55
N VAL A 55 -24.07 -25.98 1.72
CA VAL A 55 -24.69 -26.05 3.04
C VAL A 55 -24.46 -27.44 3.68
N THR A 56 -24.01 -27.42 4.92
CA THR A 56 -23.75 -28.61 5.72
C THR A 56 -24.42 -28.52 7.10
N LYS A 57 -24.55 -29.67 7.79
CA LYS A 57 -25.08 -29.69 9.16
C LYS A 57 -24.21 -28.84 10.09
N GLY A 58 -24.85 -28.00 10.89
CA GLY A 58 -24.21 -27.06 11.83
C GLY A 58 -23.95 -25.67 11.25
N ASP A 59 -24.10 -25.47 9.94
CA ASP A 59 -23.93 -24.16 9.34
C ASP A 59 -25.00 -23.18 9.78
N LYS A 60 -24.60 -21.90 9.92
CA LYS A 60 -25.51 -20.77 10.02
C LYS A 60 -25.95 -20.39 8.62
N VAL A 61 -27.27 -20.25 8.41
CA VAL A 61 -27.83 -19.96 7.09
C VAL A 61 -28.90 -18.89 7.16
N ARG A 62 -29.14 -18.24 6.02
CA ARG A 62 -30.38 -17.46 5.75
C ARG A 62 -31.17 -18.17 4.68
N VAL A 63 -32.51 -17.97 4.75
CA VAL A 63 -33.45 -18.46 3.75
C VAL A 63 -33.61 -17.38 2.67
N LEU A 64 -33.24 -17.72 1.47
CA LEU A 64 -33.36 -16.82 0.33
C LEU A 64 -34.80 -16.67 -0.12
N PRO A 65 -35.22 -15.53 -0.69
CA PRO A 65 -36.54 -15.36 -1.28
C PRO A 65 -36.72 -16.28 -2.49
N PRO A 66 -37.97 -16.56 -2.92
CA PRO A 66 -38.20 -17.29 -4.15
C PRO A 66 -37.49 -16.66 -5.34
N ARG A 67 -37.03 -17.49 -6.30
CA ARG A 67 -36.40 -16.99 -7.52
C ARG A 67 -37.30 -16.05 -8.28
N GLY A 68 -36.76 -14.91 -8.73
CA GLY A 68 -37.55 -13.88 -9.42
C GLY A 68 -38.27 -12.89 -8.50
N SER A 69 -38.28 -13.11 -7.18
CA SER A 69 -38.88 -12.18 -6.22
C SER A 69 -37.99 -10.96 -5.99
N PRO A 70 -38.52 -9.72 -5.97
CA PRO A 70 -37.80 -8.53 -5.57
C PRO A 70 -37.66 -8.37 -4.06
N GLU A 71 -38.36 -9.19 -3.27
CA GLU A 71 -38.41 -9.10 -1.82
C GLU A 71 -37.06 -9.52 -1.19
N LYS A 72 -36.79 -8.97 0.00
CA LYS A 72 -35.73 -9.48 0.85
C LYS A 72 -36.21 -10.80 1.47
N GLY A 73 -35.37 -11.84 1.42
CA GLY A 73 -35.66 -13.09 2.11
C GLY A 73 -35.68 -12.95 3.64
N ASP A 74 -35.80 -14.05 4.34
CA ASP A 74 -35.75 -14.08 5.79
C ASP A 74 -34.37 -13.67 6.30
N GLN A 75 -34.29 -12.50 6.93
CA GLN A 75 -33.03 -11.95 7.43
C GLN A 75 -32.57 -12.58 8.75
N ARG A 76 -33.39 -13.42 9.37
CA ARG A 76 -33.02 -14.15 10.59
C ARG A 76 -31.97 -15.20 10.28
N LEU A 77 -31.13 -15.49 11.28
CA LEU A 77 -30.11 -16.54 11.18
C LEU A 77 -30.69 -17.85 11.72
N TRP A 78 -30.49 -18.88 10.93
CA TRP A 78 -30.91 -20.24 11.22
C TRP A 78 -29.70 -21.16 11.32
N VAL A 79 -29.79 -22.23 12.11
CA VAL A 79 -28.78 -23.29 12.19
C VAL A 79 -29.32 -24.55 11.53
N VAL A 80 -28.57 -25.15 10.65
CA VAL A 80 -28.88 -26.43 10.01
C VAL A 80 -28.67 -27.56 10.99
N LYS A 81 -29.76 -28.19 11.43
CA LYS A 81 -29.70 -29.33 12.37
C LYS A 81 -29.57 -30.67 11.67
N ASN A 82 -30.23 -30.82 10.55
CA ASN A 82 -30.17 -32.04 9.74
C ASN A 82 -30.43 -31.72 8.27
N ILE A 83 -29.95 -32.57 7.38
CA ILE A 83 -30.23 -32.53 5.94
C ILE A 83 -30.72 -33.92 5.54
N ALA A 84 -31.90 -34.00 4.95
CA ALA A 84 -32.48 -35.24 4.45
C ALA A 84 -32.79 -35.14 2.95
N SER A 85 -32.88 -36.27 2.27
CA SER A 85 -33.37 -36.32 0.89
C SER A 85 -34.86 -36.67 0.95
N VAL A 86 -35.68 -35.76 0.42
CA VAL A 86 -37.16 -35.92 0.34
C VAL A 86 -37.52 -35.77 -1.13
N ASP A 87 -38.12 -36.79 -1.73
CA ASP A 87 -38.55 -36.81 -3.13
C ASP A 87 -37.41 -36.43 -4.14
N GLY A 88 -36.19 -36.83 -3.85
CA GLY A 88 -35.03 -36.53 -4.68
C GLY A 88 -34.40 -35.11 -4.47
N SER A 89 -35.05 -34.27 -3.65
CA SER A 89 -34.54 -32.96 -3.27
C SER A 89 -33.91 -32.96 -1.90
N ARG A 90 -32.84 -32.18 -1.69
CA ARG A 90 -32.22 -32.01 -0.38
C ARG A 90 -32.98 -30.97 0.43
N VAL A 91 -33.46 -31.36 1.59
CA VAL A 91 -34.21 -30.51 2.51
C VAL A 91 -33.45 -30.41 3.82
N ALA A 92 -33.25 -29.18 4.31
CA ALA A 92 -32.60 -28.90 5.59
C ALA A 92 -33.65 -28.58 6.65
N HIS A 93 -33.53 -29.24 7.82
CA HIS A 93 -34.26 -28.86 9.03
C HIS A 93 -33.50 -27.75 9.76
N LEU A 94 -34.15 -26.61 9.98
CA LEU A 94 -33.56 -25.37 10.49
C LEU A 94 -34.13 -25.06 11.86
N GLU A 95 -33.28 -24.63 12.80
CA GLU A 95 -33.65 -24.03 14.07
C GLU A 95 -33.19 -22.58 14.13
N LEU A 96 -34.03 -21.70 14.64
CA LEU A 96 -33.75 -20.27 14.74
C LEU A 96 -32.63 -20.02 15.75
N LEU A 97 -31.61 -19.26 15.34
CA LEU A 97 -30.52 -18.86 16.20
C LEU A 97 -30.92 -17.66 17.07
N GLU A 98 -30.52 -17.67 18.35
CA GLU A 98 -30.71 -16.56 19.29
C GLU A 98 -32.20 -16.12 19.51
N SER A 99 -33.16 -17.04 19.53
CA SER A 99 -34.54 -16.72 19.85
C SER A 99 -34.91 -17.18 21.27
N ILE A 100 -35.72 -16.35 21.95
CA ILE A 100 -36.33 -16.70 23.26
C ILE A 100 -37.38 -17.81 23.07
N GLU A 101 -38.06 -17.81 21.92
CA GLU A 101 -39.02 -18.85 21.54
C GLU A 101 -38.39 -19.73 20.46
N PRO A 102 -38.24 -21.05 20.69
CA PRO A 102 -37.68 -21.96 19.71
C PRO A 102 -38.61 -22.02 18.50
N ALA A 103 -38.09 -21.69 17.32
CA ALA A 103 -38.77 -21.83 16.05
C ALA A 103 -37.95 -22.76 15.14
N SER A 104 -38.66 -23.63 14.43
CA SER A 104 -38.07 -24.52 13.43
C SER A 104 -38.84 -24.45 12.13
N GLN A 105 -38.15 -24.69 11.02
CA GLN A 105 -38.75 -24.81 9.68
C GLN A 105 -37.90 -25.72 8.79
N ASP A 106 -38.49 -26.25 7.76
CA ASP A 106 -37.82 -26.99 6.72
C ASP A 106 -37.67 -26.09 5.47
N ALA A 107 -36.54 -26.16 4.81
CA ALA A 107 -36.28 -25.42 3.59
C ALA A 107 -35.42 -26.23 2.62
N ALA A 108 -35.66 -26.05 1.33
CA ALA A 108 -34.80 -26.65 0.31
C ALA A 108 -33.35 -26.09 0.45
N VAL A 109 -32.37 -26.99 0.37
CA VAL A 109 -30.95 -26.59 0.49
C VAL A 109 -30.56 -25.53 -0.54
N ASP A 110 -31.13 -25.59 -1.73
CA ASP A 110 -30.90 -24.63 -2.83
C ASP A 110 -31.48 -23.24 -2.57
N ASP A 111 -32.35 -23.11 -1.56
CA ASP A 111 -32.92 -21.83 -1.11
C ASP A 111 -32.19 -21.30 0.13
N LEU A 112 -31.06 -21.88 0.49
CA LEU A 112 -30.25 -21.47 1.63
C LEU A 112 -28.93 -20.84 1.18
N VAL A 113 -28.48 -19.82 1.92
CA VAL A 113 -27.13 -19.29 1.82
C VAL A 113 -26.44 -19.39 3.17
N VAL A 114 -25.20 -19.92 3.16
CA VAL A 114 -24.37 -19.98 4.35
C VAL A 114 -23.94 -18.59 4.77
N VAL A 115 -23.96 -18.29 6.08
CA VAL A 115 -23.55 -17.02 6.65
C VAL A 115 -22.39 -17.24 7.61
N ALA A 116 -21.27 -16.57 7.36
CA ALA A 116 -20.13 -16.53 8.26
C ALA A 116 -20.07 -15.18 8.98
N GLY A 117 -19.95 -15.20 10.31
CA GLY A 117 -19.66 -14.01 11.11
C GLY A 117 -18.15 -13.77 11.18
N PHE A 118 -17.73 -12.51 11.33
CA PHE A 118 -16.30 -12.19 11.47
C PHE A 118 -15.67 -12.69 12.78
N ARG A 119 -16.48 -13.15 13.72
CA ARG A 119 -16.02 -13.87 14.91
C ARG A 119 -15.94 -15.39 14.72
N ASP A 120 -16.47 -15.91 13.63
CA ASP A 120 -16.40 -17.34 13.38
C ASP A 120 -14.99 -17.74 12.98
N VAL A 121 -14.55 -18.91 13.46
CA VAL A 121 -13.28 -19.47 13.03
C VAL A 121 -13.42 -19.92 11.58
N ILE A 122 -12.60 -19.35 10.69
CA ILE A 122 -12.59 -19.72 9.28
C ILE A 122 -11.27 -20.40 8.94
N TYR A 123 -11.32 -21.36 8.02
CA TYR A 123 -10.16 -22.00 7.44
C TYR A 123 -10.16 -21.73 5.93
N PRO A 124 -9.51 -20.63 5.48
CA PRO A 124 -9.60 -20.19 4.11
C PRO A 124 -8.81 -21.11 3.17
N GLY A 125 -9.37 -21.38 2.02
CA GLY A 125 -8.68 -21.98 0.88
C GLY A 125 -8.80 -21.07 -0.34
N LEU A 126 -8.05 -21.38 -1.39
CA LEU A 126 -8.09 -20.68 -2.66
C LEU A 126 -8.28 -21.68 -3.80
N VAL A 127 -9.16 -21.34 -4.74
CA VAL A 127 -9.33 -22.09 -5.99
C VAL A 127 -8.90 -21.21 -7.16
N SER A 128 -7.98 -21.69 -7.98
CA SER A 128 -7.53 -20.95 -9.16
C SER A 128 -8.64 -20.90 -10.21
N THR A 129 -8.92 -19.72 -10.74
CA THR A 129 -9.94 -19.45 -11.76
C THR A 129 -9.36 -18.98 -13.08
N GLY A 130 -8.04 -18.93 -13.18
CA GLY A 130 -7.32 -18.56 -14.39
C GLY A 130 -5.94 -17.99 -14.09
N LYS A 131 -5.10 -17.93 -15.11
CA LYS A 131 -3.75 -17.35 -15.03
C LYS A 131 -3.31 -16.78 -16.36
N VAL A 132 -2.38 -15.83 -16.30
CA VAL A 132 -1.67 -15.25 -17.44
C VAL A 132 -0.17 -15.31 -17.16
N GLU A 133 0.60 -15.83 -18.11
CA GLU A 133 2.04 -16.05 -17.97
C GLU A 133 2.78 -15.39 -19.15
N ARG A 134 3.38 -14.23 -18.92
CA ARG A 134 4.27 -13.53 -19.87
C ARG A 134 5.56 -13.04 -19.23
N GLY A 135 5.69 -13.16 -17.91
CA GLY A 135 6.80 -12.64 -17.13
C GLY A 135 7.94 -13.63 -16.89
N GLY A 136 7.92 -14.81 -17.54
CA GLY A 136 8.95 -15.83 -17.34
C GLY A 136 9.03 -16.28 -15.89
N ASP A 137 10.20 -16.08 -15.25
CA ASP A 137 10.47 -16.47 -13.88
C ASP A 137 10.06 -15.42 -12.83
N LYS A 138 9.40 -14.32 -13.22
CA LYS A 138 8.89 -13.33 -12.28
C LYS A 138 7.82 -13.94 -11.36
N PRO A 139 7.66 -13.40 -10.13
CA PRO A 139 6.55 -13.78 -9.26
C PRO A 139 5.20 -13.42 -9.89
N PHE A 140 4.16 -14.13 -9.52
CA PHE A 140 2.82 -13.84 -9.99
C PHE A 140 2.17 -12.73 -9.18
N HIS A 141 1.58 -11.75 -9.83
CA HIS A 141 0.55 -10.93 -9.23
C HIS A 141 -0.65 -11.81 -8.89
N THR A 142 -1.30 -11.55 -7.78
CA THR A 142 -2.41 -12.38 -7.30
C THR A 142 -3.68 -11.54 -7.19
N VAL A 143 -4.78 -12.02 -7.79
CA VAL A 143 -6.11 -11.41 -7.61
C VAL A 143 -7.00 -12.40 -6.89
N ILE A 144 -7.51 -12.02 -5.72
CA ILE A 144 -8.36 -12.85 -4.88
C ILE A 144 -9.78 -12.30 -4.89
N ASN A 145 -10.71 -13.07 -5.46
CA ASN A 145 -12.14 -12.85 -5.34
C ASN A 145 -12.61 -13.36 -3.98
N GLY A 146 -13.05 -12.47 -3.10
CA GLY A 146 -13.55 -12.82 -1.79
C GLY A 146 -13.79 -11.61 -0.89
N GLU A 147 -14.42 -11.85 0.25
CA GLU A 147 -14.58 -10.83 1.29
C GLU A 147 -13.19 -10.45 1.84
N ASN A 148 -12.89 -9.15 1.88
CA ASN A 148 -11.53 -8.69 2.14
C ASN A 148 -11.04 -9.00 3.57
N TYR A 149 -11.89 -8.96 4.60
CA TYR A 149 -11.49 -9.34 5.95
C TYR A 149 -11.04 -10.82 6.02
N HIS A 150 -11.78 -11.72 5.38
CA HIS A 150 -11.43 -13.15 5.32
C HIS A 150 -10.19 -13.39 4.45
N ALA A 151 -10.04 -12.67 3.35
CA ALA A 151 -8.83 -12.74 2.53
C ALA A 151 -7.61 -12.22 3.30
N LEU A 152 -7.73 -11.12 4.03
CA LEU A 152 -6.66 -10.63 4.92
C LEU A 152 -6.27 -11.67 5.97
N LYS A 153 -7.26 -12.36 6.58
CA LYS A 153 -6.99 -13.47 7.49
C LYS A 153 -6.21 -14.60 6.79
N ALA A 154 -6.58 -14.99 5.57
CA ALA A 154 -5.83 -15.96 4.79
C ALA A 154 -4.38 -15.53 4.56
N LEU A 155 -4.18 -14.25 4.24
CA LEU A 155 -2.86 -13.68 4.00
C LEU A 155 -1.98 -13.62 5.25
N THR A 156 -2.52 -13.67 6.47
CA THR A 156 -1.68 -13.78 7.69
C THR A 156 -0.87 -15.06 7.72
N TYR A 157 -1.36 -16.14 7.12
CA TYR A 157 -0.62 -17.40 7.01
C TYR A 157 0.56 -17.32 6.02
N THR A 158 0.42 -16.51 4.98
CA THR A 158 1.38 -16.44 3.86
C THR A 158 2.34 -15.24 3.96
N HIS A 159 1.84 -14.08 4.38
CA HIS A 159 2.52 -12.79 4.25
C HIS A 159 2.65 -11.99 5.55
N ARG A 160 2.49 -12.60 6.73
CA ARG A 160 2.67 -11.90 8.00
C ARG A 160 4.04 -11.22 8.07
N GLY A 161 4.05 -9.90 8.29
CA GLY A 161 5.27 -9.09 8.38
C GLY A 161 6.10 -8.97 7.10
N LYS A 162 5.52 -9.26 5.93
CA LYS A 162 6.25 -9.28 4.64
C LYS A 162 5.82 -8.23 3.64
N VAL A 163 4.71 -7.54 3.87
CA VAL A 163 4.15 -6.55 2.93
C VAL A 163 4.90 -5.22 3.08
N ASP A 164 5.46 -4.71 2.00
CA ASP A 164 6.23 -3.45 1.97
C ASP A 164 5.36 -2.22 1.81
N ALA A 165 4.25 -2.35 1.09
CA ALA A 165 3.28 -1.26 0.93
C ALA A 165 1.85 -1.80 0.87
N ILE A 166 0.95 -1.17 1.62
CA ILE A 166 -0.49 -1.34 1.47
C ILE A 166 -1.03 -0.05 0.87
N TYR A 167 -1.71 -0.16 -0.27
CA TYR A 167 -2.46 0.94 -0.88
C TYR A 167 -3.92 0.55 -0.94
N ILE A 168 -4.81 1.34 -0.34
CA ILE A 168 -6.25 1.07 -0.33
C ILE A 168 -7.07 2.30 -0.64
N ASP A 169 -8.18 2.06 -1.34
CA ASP A 169 -9.21 3.04 -1.68
C ASP A 169 -10.56 2.56 -1.13
N PRO A 170 -10.80 2.69 0.21
CA PRO A 170 -12.02 2.22 0.82
C PRO A 170 -13.24 3.04 0.37
N PRO A 171 -14.47 2.54 0.52
CA PRO A 171 -15.66 3.33 0.24
C PRO A 171 -15.67 4.62 1.06
N TYR A 172 -16.03 5.74 0.41
CA TYR A 172 -15.96 7.10 1.01
C TYR A 172 -17.13 7.46 1.91
N ASN A 173 -18.07 6.55 2.07
CA ASN A 173 -19.26 6.76 2.92
C ASN A 173 -20.08 7.98 2.50
N THR A 174 -20.26 8.18 1.22
CA THR A 174 -20.93 9.36 0.65
C THR A 174 -22.44 9.36 0.90
N GLY A 175 -22.99 8.20 1.25
CA GLY A 175 -24.45 7.97 1.38
C GLY A 175 -25.11 7.58 0.06
N ALA A 176 -24.36 7.38 -1.01
CA ALA A 176 -24.87 6.99 -2.33
C ALA A 176 -25.03 5.47 -2.50
N LYS A 177 -25.17 4.71 -1.42
CA LYS A 177 -25.23 3.22 -1.42
C LYS A 177 -23.95 2.61 -2.01
N ASP A 178 -22.80 3.21 -1.68
CA ASP A 178 -21.48 2.86 -2.19
C ASP A 178 -20.81 1.71 -1.41
N TRP A 179 -21.40 1.27 -0.31
CA TRP A 179 -20.90 0.14 0.47
C TRP A 179 -21.98 -0.53 1.33
N LYS A 180 -21.70 -1.76 1.79
CA LYS A 180 -22.59 -2.56 2.62
C LYS A 180 -22.00 -2.80 4.01
N TYR A 181 -22.89 -2.84 5.00
CA TYR A 181 -22.62 -3.31 6.34
C TYR A 181 -23.63 -4.41 6.68
N ASN A 182 -23.17 -5.61 7.06
CA ASN A 182 -24.02 -6.79 7.26
C ASN A 182 -24.93 -7.11 6.04
N ASN A 183 -24.37 -7.01 4.83
CA ASN A 183 -25.01 -7.23 3.54
C ASN A 183 -26.08 -6.18 3.14
N ASP A 184 -26.37 -5.19 3.98
CA ASP A 184 -27.26 -4.08 3.66
C ASP A 184 -26.47 -2.82 3.26
N TYR A 185 -26.90 -2.14 2.21
CA TYR A 185 -26.36 -0.84 1.85
C TYR A 185 -26.55 0.18 2.96
N VAL A 186 -25.51 0.93 3.28
CA VAL A 186 -25.58 2.02 4.26
C VAL A 186 -26.09 3.27 3.56
N GLU A 187 -27.21 3.79 4.03
CA GLU A 187 -27.86 4.96 3.45
C GLU A 187 -27.34 6.28 4.04
N GLY A 188 -27.51 7.37 3.29
CA GLY A 188 -27.07 8.71 3.71
C GLY A 188 -27.71 9.20 5.00
N GLU A 189 -28.96 8.83 5.25
CA GLU A 189 -29.73 9.20 6.44
C GLU A 189 -29.48 8.30 7.67
N ASP A 190 -28.65 7.27 7.54
CA ASP A 190 -28.28 6.40 8.66
C ASP A 190 -27.46 7.18 9.71
N LEU A 191 -28.04 7.39 10.88
CA LEU A 191 -27.43 8.11 12.01
C LEU A 191 -26.09 7.47 12.46
N TYR A 192 -25.94 6.18 12.25
CA TYR A 192 -24.76 5.40 12.64
C TYR A 192 -23.78 5.15 11.50
N ARG A 193 -23.98 5.73 10.32
CA ARG A 193 -23.14 5.46 9.14
C ARG A 193 -21.65 5.66 9.39
N HIS A 194 -21.29 6.71 10.13
CA HIS A 194 -19.89 7.02 10.45
C HIS A 194 -19.27 6.00 11.42
N SER A 195 -20.00 5.61 12.47
CA SER A 195 -19.50 4.60 13.42
C SER A 195 -19.48 3.20 12.81
N LYS A 196 -20.42 2.86 11.93
CA LYS A 196 -20.38 1.62 11.14
C LYS A 196 -19.15 1.60 10.23
N TRP A 197 -18.87 2.71 9.54
CA TRP A 197 -17.70 2.83 8.67
C TRP A 197 -16.39 2.71 9.46
N LEU A 198 -16.29 3.35 10.61
CA LEU A 198 -15.13 3.22 11.50
C LEU A 198 -14.95 1.77 11.98
N ALA A 199 -16.00 1.11 12.40
CA ALA A 199 -15.95 -0.29 12.83
C ALA A 199 -15.54 -1.24 11.68
N PHE A 200 -16.04 -0.98 10.47
CA PHE A 200 -15.67 -1.67 9.25
C PHE A 200 -14.17 -1.51 8.94
N MET A 201 -13.65 -0.28 8.99
CA MET A 201 -12.23 0.01 8.74
C MET A 201 -11.32 -0.54 9.86
N GLU A 202 -11.67 -0.32 11.12
CA GLU A 202 -10.87 -0.78 12.27
C GLU A 202 -10.57 -2.28 12.19
N ARG A 203 -11.57 -3.12 11.91
CA ARG A 203 -11.39 -4.57 11.84
C ARG A 203 -10.41 -4.98 10.75
N ARG A 204 -10.50 -4.38 9.57
CA ARG A 204 -9.64 -4.68 8.43
C ARG A 204 -8.22 -4.17 8.64
N LEU A 205 -8.08 -2.97 9.15
CA LEU A 205 -6.78 -2.36 9.44
C LEU A 205 -6.02 -3.10 10.55
N LEU A 206 -6.72 -3.68 11.55
CA LEU A 206 -6.10 -4.52 12.57
C LEU A 206 -5.38 -5.73 11.96
N VAL A 207 -6.03 -6.42 11.02
CA VAL A 207 -5.41 -7.56 10.33
C VAL A 207 -4.34 -7.10 9.35
N ALA A 208 -4.60 -6.02 8.60
CA ALA A 208 -3.64 -5.45 7.66
C ALA A 208 -2.32 -5.04 8.33
N LYS A 209 -2.39 -4.52 9.57
CA LYS A 209 -1.21 -4.17 10.39
C LYS A 209 -0.28 -5.37 10.63
N GLU A 210 -0.84 -6.57 10.80
CA GLU A 210 -0.04 -7.78 10.97
C GLU A 210 0.74 -8.20 9.71
N LEU A 211 0.27 -7.77 8.54
CA LEU A 211 0.89 -8.09 7.25
C LEU A 211 2.07 -7.16 6.92
N LEU A 212 2.04 -5.92 7.41
CA LEU A 212 3.08 -4.92 7.16
C LEU A 212 4.44 -5.34 7.72
N ASN A 213 5.49 -5.14 6.92
CA ASN A 213 6.86 -5.31 7.36
C ASN A 213 7.17 -4.29 8.48
N PRO A 214 7.44 -4.74 9.71
CA PRO A 214 7.62 -3.84 10.84
C PRO A 214 8.89 -2.99 10.74
N ALA A 215 9.87 -3.39 9.95
CA ALA A 215 11.13 -2.68 9.82
C ALA A 215 11.04 -1.50 8.85
N ASP A 216 10.33 -1.65 7.72
CA ASP A 216 10.26 -0.62 6.68
C ASP A 216 9.08 -0.89 5.75
N SER A 217 7.92 -0.31 6.05
CA SER A 217 6.73 -0.41 5.21
C SER A 217 5.83 0.81 5.35
N VAL A 218 4.85 0.94 4.45
CA VAL A 218 3.89 2.04 4.44
C VAL A 218 2.46 1.54 4.24
N LEU A 219 1.53 2.12 5.00
CA LEU A 219 0.10 2.03 4.72
C LEU A 219 -0.36 3.35 4.10
N ILE A 220 -1.02 3.27 2.96
CA ILE A 220 -1.56 4.40 2.19
C ILE A 220 -3.07 4.22 2.07
N VAL A 221 -3.83 5.21 2.52
CA VAL A 221 -5.29 5.19 2.48
C VAL A 221 -5.80 6.44 1.80
N THR A 222 -6.51 6.28 0.69
CA THR A 222 -7.20 7.39 0.02
C THR A 222 -8.56 7.61 0.66
N ILE A 223 -9.00 8.86 0.74
CA ILE A 223 -10.28 9.24 1.34
C ILE A 223 -10.73 10.62 0.87
N ASP A 224 -12.02 10.92 0.99
CA ASP A 224 -12.56 12.26 0.72
C ASP A 224 -12.86 13.07 2.01
N GLU A 225 -13.47 14.24 1.82
CA GLU A 225 -13.82 15.14 2.92
C GLU A 225 -14.93 14.60 3.84
N LYS A 226 -15.59 13.48 3.53
CA LYS A 226 -16.65 12.93 4.37
C LYS A 226 -16.09 12.21 5.61
N GLU A 227 -14.99 11.47 5.42
CA GLU A 227 -14.44 10.63 6.48
C GLU A 227 -12.97 10.94 6.86
N TYR A 228 -12.27 11.88 6.19
CA TYR A 228 -10.83 12.08 6.40
C TYR A 228 -10.46 12.41 7.86
N LEU A 229 -11.28 13.22 8.57
CA LEU A 229 -11.02 13.56 9.96
C LEU A 229 -11.10 12.33 10.87
N ARG A 230 -12.12 11.48 10.64
CA ARG A 230 -12.34 10.26 11.43
C ARG A 230 -11.29 9.21 11.12
N LEU A 231 -10.92 9.06 9.85
CA LEU A 231 -9.85 8.17 9.42
C LEU A 231 -8.51 8.60 10.05
N GLY A 232 -8.18 9.88 10.04
CA GLY A 232 -6.94 10.37 10.65
C GLY A 232 -6.84 9.99 12.13
N LEU A 233 -7.91 10.23 12.90
CA LEU A 233 -7.97 9.84 14.32
C LEU A 233 -7.91 8.32 14.52
N LEU A 234 -8.56 7.54 13.66
CA LEU A 234 -8.50 6.08 13.70
C LEU A 234 -7.08 5.58 13.47
N LEU A 235 -6.39 6.12 12.46
CA LEU A 235 -5.01 5.75 12.15
C LEU A 235 -4.04 6.10 13.29
N GLU A 236 -4.18 7.29 13.90
CA GLU A 236 -3.40 7.67 15.09
C GLU A 236 -3.60 6.69 16.25
N GLN A 237 -4.83 6.24 16.47
CA GLN A 237 -5.17 5.29 17.53
C GLN A 237 -4.61 3.89 17.25
N MET A 238 -4.67 3.45 16.00
CA MET A 238 -4.27 2.09 15.61
C MET A 238 -2.76 1.93 15.43
N PHE A 239 -2.07 2.99 15.05
CA PHE A 239 -0.63 2.99 14.79
C PHE A 239 0.12 3.96 15.74
N PRO A 240 0.04 3.73 17.06
CA PRO A 240 0.71 4.61 18.04
C PRO A 240 2.22 4.56 17.80
N GLY A 241 2.83 5.75 17.76
CA GLY A 241 4.27 5.88 17.53
C GLY A 241 4.71 5.88 16.07
N SER A 242 3.84 5.58 15.11
CA SER A 242 4.10 5.76 13.69
C SER A 242 3.98 7.23 13.28
N ARG A 243 4.77 7.64 12.30
CA ARG A 243 4.59 8.95 11.67
C ARG A 243 3.40 8.86 10.71
N ILE A 244 2.49 9.83 10.79
CA ILE A 244 1.33 9.90 9.91
C ILE A 244 1.36 11.25 9.20
N GLN A 245 1.18 11.25 7.89
CA GLN A 245 1.13 12.44 7.07
C GLN A 245 -0.05 12.39 6.11
N MET A 246 -0.81 13.47 6.02
CA MET A 246 -1.88 13.64 5.05
C MET A 246 -1.40 14.51 3.88
N ILE A 247 -1.82 14.13 2.67
CA ILE A 247 -1.56 14.84 1.42
C ILE A 247 -2.89 15.14 0.75
N SER A 248 -3.02 16.33 0.15
CA SER A 248 -4.12 16.70 -0.74
C SER A 248 -3.66 16.52 -2.18
N SER A 249 -4.40 15.75 -2.98
CA SER A 249 -4.12 15.51 -4.40
C SER A 249 -5.24 16.04 -5.28
N VAL A 250 -4.92 16.91 -6.21
CA VAL A 250 -5.89 17.42 -7.19
C VAL A 250 -6.18 16.32 -8.21
N ILE A 251 -7.41 15.81 -8.19
CA ILE A 251 -7.90 14.73 -9.07
C ILE A 251 -8.83 15.25 -10.18
N ASN A 252 -9.37 16.46 -10.02
CA ASN A 252 -10.21 17.12 -11.02
C ASN A 252 -9.98 18.63 -11.00
N HIS A 253 -9.21 19.12 -11.95
CA HIS A 253 -8.85 20.55 -12.03
C HIS A 253 -10.04 21.47 -12.30
N SER A 254 -11.14 20.96 -12.86
CA SER A 254 -12.37 21.72 -13.07
C SER A 254 -13.26 21.77 -11.82
N GLY A 255 -12.98 20.93 -10.84
CA GLY A 255 -13.82 20.71 -9.67
C GLY A 255 -15.15 20.01 -9.98
N VAL A 256 -15.76 19.47 -8.94
CA VAL A 256 -17.13 18.93 -8.97
C VAL A 256 -18.07 20.00 -8.44
N ALA A 257 -19.04 20.42 -9.25
CA ALA A 257 -19.99 21.47 -8.92
C ALA A 257 -20.83 21.08 -7.68
N ARG A 258 -20.96 22.02 -6.75
CA ARG A 258 -21.82 21.94 -5.57
C ARG A 258 -22.67 23.19 -5.44
N ALA A 259 -23.90 23.00 -5.01
CA ALA A 259 -24.79 24.13 -4.78
C ALA A 259 -24.37 24.87 -3.51
N LYS A 260 -24.07 26.16 -3.62
CA LYS A 260 -23.71 27.06 -2.50
C LYS A 260 -22.43 26.70 -1.73
N GLU A 261 -21.57 25.81 -2.25
CA GLU A 261 -20.31 25.39 -1.65
C GLU A 261 -19.15 25.55 -2.62
N PHE A 262 -17.93 25.47 -2.13
CA PHE A 262 -16.74 25.37 -2.98
C PHE A 262 -16.78 24.07 -3.80
N TYR A 263 -16.34 24.15 -5.06
CA TYR A 263 -16.21 22.98 -5.92
C TYR A 263 -15.08 22.10 -5.43
N ARG A 264 -15.36 20.81 -5.26
CA ARG A 264 -14.37 19.85 -4.85
C ARG A 264 -13.45 19.51 -6.01
N ALA A 265 -12.14 19.68 -5.83
CA ALA A 265 -11.13 19.41 -6.83
C ALA A 265 -10.17 18.28 -6.43
N ASP A 266 -10.13 17.90 -5.15
CA ASP A 266 -9.10 17.08 -4.55
C ASP A 266 -9.66 15.89 -3.74
N GLU A 267 -8.76 15.01 -3.37
CA GLU A 267 -8.93 13.96 -2.38
C GLU A 267 -7.72 13.92 -1.46
N TYR A 268 -7.83 13.20 -0.35
CA TYR A 268 -6.78 13.08 0.64
C TYR A 268 -6.15 11.69 0.60
N LEU A 269 -4.84 11.64 0.84
CA LEU A 269 -4.07 10.42 1.02
C LEU A 269 -3.42 10.47 2.40
N PHE A 270 -3.70 9.49 3.24
CA PHE A 270 -2.99 9.29 4.49
C PHE A 270 -1.87 8.30 4.30
N PHE A 271 -0.68 8.66 4.77
CA PHE A 271 0.52 7.83 4.78
C PHE A 271 0.89 7.51 6.21
N VAL A 272 0.89 6.24 6.57
CA VAL A 272 1.36 5.74 7.86
C VAL A 272 2.72 5.09 7.64
N PHE A 273 3.77 5.70 8.16
CA PHE A 273 5.15 5.25 8.02
C PHE A 273 5.49 4.27 9.14
N ILE A 274 5.83 3.05 8.80
CA ILE A 274 6.18 1.98 9.74
C ILE A 274 7.70 1.80 9.76
N GLY A 275 8.28 1.71 10.96
CA GLY A 275 9.73 1.54 11.13
C GLY A 275 10.52 2.67 10.47
N GLU A 276 11.50 2.30 9.66
CA GLU A 276 12.41 3.22 8.96
C GLU A 276 11.85 3.76 7.64
N ALA A 277 10.58 3.49 7.31
CA ALA A 277 9.97 3.93 6.06
C ALA A 277 10.16 5.44 5.84
N ALA A 278 10.60 5.81 4.66
CA ALA A 278 10.86 7.19 4.29
C ALA A 278 10.50 7.45 2.82
N VAL A 279 10.14 8.68 2.53
CA VAL A 279 9.86 9.11 1.15
C VAL A 279 11.18 9.15 0.37
N THR A 280 11.23 8.40 -0.73
CA THR A 280 12.33 8.48 -1.70
C THR A 280 12.03 9.58 -2.71
N PRO A 281 12.83 10.64 -2.81
CA PRO A 281 12.64 11.67 -3.83
C PRO A 281 12.86 11.07 -5.23
N THR A 282 11.89 11.23 -6.13
CA THR A 282 11.93 10.51 -7.42
C THR A 282 11.64 11.35 -8.65
N GLY A 283 11.58 12.67 -8.54
CA GLY A 283 11.25 13.49 -9.69
C GLY A 283 10.74 14.88 -9.34
N PRO A 284 9.67 15.38 -9.99
CA PRO A 284 9.12 16.70 -9.76
C PRO A 284 8.60 16.87 -8.32
N ASP A 285 8.45 18.12 -7.88
CA ASP A 285 7.99 18.45 -6.53
C ASP A 285 6.49 18.18 -6.26
N MET A 286 5.79 17.59 -7.23
CA MET A 286 4.35 17.28 -7.22
C MET A 286 3.41 18.50 -7.24
N LEU A 287 3.90 19.69 -6.96
CA LEU A 287 3.10 20.93 -6.97
C LEU A 287 3.12 21.64 -8.33
N SER A 288 4.28 21.66 -8.98
CA SER A 288 4.46 22.38 -10.24
C SER A 288 4.18 21.49 -11.43
N PRO A 289 3.38 21.93 -12.43
CA PRO A 289 3.16 21.16 -13.65
C PRO A 289 4.49 20.86 -14.38
N PRO A 290 4.65 19.70 -15.02
CA PRO A 290 5.88 19.34 -15.75
C PRO A 290 6.30 20.37 -16.81
N GLU A 291 5.36 21.02 -17.46
CA GLU A 291 5.60 22.04 -18.51
C GLU A 291 6.42 23.23 -18.04
N SER A 292 6.53 23.48 -16.73
CA SER A 292 7.39 24.54 -16.17
C SER A 292 8.88 24.16 -16.12
N PHE A 293 9.24 22.94 -16.49
CA PHE A 293 10.60 22.39 -16.40
C PHE A 293 11.32 22.26 -17.74
N GLU A 294 10.64 22.42 -18.87
CA GLU A 294 11.32 22.38 -20.18
C GLU A 294 12.32 23.53 -20.31
N GLY A 295 13.61 23.18 -20.35
CA GLY A 295 14.67 24.04 -20.86
C GLY A 295 15.44 24.91 -19.87
N LYS A 296 15.22 24.90 -18.57
CA LYS A 296 16.11 25.60 -17.63
C LYS A 296 17.29 24.70 -17.25
N ARG A 297 18.46 24.91 -17.91
CA ARG A 297 19.75 24.39 -17.44
C ARG A 297 19.93 24.80 -15.99
N ILE A 298 19.92 23.84 -15.07
CA ILE A 298 20.11 24.12 -13.64
C ILE A 298 21.63 24.09 -13.40
N ASP A 299 22.19 25.26 -13.11
CA ASP A 299 23.57 25.36 -12.65
C ASP A 299 23.67 24.70 -11.26
N ILE A 300 24.51 23.68 -11.15
CA ILE A 300 24.80 22.93 -9.90
C ILE A 300 25.41 23.89 -8.85
N TRP A 301 25.98 25.00 -9.31
CA TRP A 301 26.56 26.01 -8.48
C TRP A 301 25.50 26.86 -7.77
N ASN A 302 25.58 26.91 -6.47
CA ASN A 302 24.63 27.67 -5.64
C ASN A 302 25.21 29.07 -5.33
N ARG A 303 24.35 30.06 -5.28
CA ARG A 303 24.76 31.40 -4.87
C ARG A 303 25.24 31.41 -3.43
N LEU A 304 26.41 32.01 -3.17
CA LEU A 304 26.99 32.03 -1.83
C LEU A 304 26.29 33.04 -0.91
N LEU A 305 25.76 34.15 -1.43
CA LEU A 305 25.01 35.11 -0.65
C LEU A 305 23.73 34.50 -0.03
N ARG A 306 23.61 34.56 1.29
CA ARG A 306 22.46 34.04 2.02
C ARG A 306 21.19 34.85 1.69
N ARG A 307 20.05 34.16 1.64
CA ARG A 307 18.72 34.73 1.40
C ARG A 307 17.76 34.35 2.52
N GLY A 308 16.65 35.10 2.65
CA GLY A 308 15.61 34.85 3.65
C GLY A 308 15.71 35.74 4.88
N THR A 309 14.99 35.40 5.94
CA THR A 309 14.84 36.22 7.16
C THR A 309 16.13 36.38 7.95
N ASN A 310 17.00 35.34 7.97
CA ASN A 310 18.26 35.32 8.74
C ASN A 310 19.48 35.58 7.82
N ALA A 311 19.40 36.56 6.94
CA ALA A 311 20.42 36.81 5.91
C ALA A 311 21.14 38.15 6.09
N ARG A 312 20.93 38.86 7.19
CA ARG A 312 21.60 40.11 7.50
C ARG A 312 22.96 39.86 8.18
N ARG A 313 23.83 40.85 8.16
CA ARG A 313 25.15 40.81 8.80
C ARG A 313 25.08 40.38 10.27
N GLN A 314 24.12 40.90 11.04
CA GLN A 314 23.89 40.55 12.46
C GLN A 314 23.54 39.08 12.68
N ASP A 315 22.93 38.41 11.67
CA ASP A 315 22.55 37.00 11.78
C ASP A 315 23.71 36.05 11.49
N GLY A 316 24.82 36.60 10.95
CA GLY A 316 26.00 35.84 10.61
C GLY A 316 27.28 36.67 10.67
N VAL A 317 27.62 37.23 11.83
CA VAL A 317 28.74 38.14 12.00
C VAL A 317 30.06 37.57 11.44
N LYS A 318 30.37 36.29 11.73
CA LYS A 318 31.57 35.60 11.23
C LYS A 318 31.50 35.21 9.74
N GLN A 319 30.42 35.53 9.08
CA GLN A 319 30.15 35.28 7.69
C GLN A 319 30.09 36.57 6.85
N PHE A 320 30.54 37.70 7.44
CA PHE A 320 30.68 38.97 6.77
C PHE A 320 32.18 39.28 6.55
N TYR A 321 32.67 38.93 5.35
CA TYR A 321 34.06 39.07 4.94
C TYR A 321 34.14 39.33 3.44
N PRO A 322 35.25 39.98 2.90
CA PRO A 322 35.39 40.25 1.49
C PRO A 322 35.97 39.05 0.74
N PHE A 323 35.56 38.88 -0.50
CA PHE A 323 36.36 38.23 -1.51
C PHE A 323 37.14 39.32 -2.23
N TRP A 324 38.45 39.20 -2.28
CA TRP A 324 39.30 40.10 -3.05
C TRP A 324 39.39 39.63 -4.50
N ILE A 325 38.90 40.46 -5.38
CA ILE A 325 38.75 40.19 -6.82
C ILE A 325 39.83 40.98 -7.59
N ASP A 326 40.51 40.28 -8.46
CA ASP A 326 41.34 40.86 -9.50
C ASP A 326 40.40 41.19 -10.70
N PRO A 327 40.04 42.45 -10.96
CA PRO A 327 39.06 42.78 -11.99
C PRO A 327 39.64 42.68 -13.41
N GLU A 328 40.97 42.75 -13.58
CA GLU A 328 41.62 42.67 -14.90
C GLU A 328 41.63 41.21 -15.39
N ASN A 329 41.87 40.27 -14.49
CA ASN A 329 41.93 38.84 -14.82
C ASN A 329 40.62 38.11 -14.48
N GLU A 330 39.59 38.80 -14.03
CA GLU A 330 38.30 38.24 -13.63
C GLU A 330 38.41 37.01 -12.72
N ARG A 331 39.22 37.09 -11.66
CA ARG A 331 39.50 35.98 -10.74
C ARG A 331 39.38 36.39 -9.27
N ILE A 332 39.07 35.40 -8.41
CA ILE A 332 39.19 35.57 -6.96
C ILE A 332 40.70 35.46 -6.60
N HIS A 333 41.28 36.56 -6.14
CA HIS A 333 42.62 36.59 -5.65
C HIS A 333 42.77 35.90 -4.28
N SER A 334 41.89 36.30 -3.32
CA SER A 334 41.96 35.77 -1.97
C SER A 334 40.63 36.01 -1.21
N VAL A 335 40.55 35.44 -0.01
CA VAL A 335 39.40 35.62 0.91
C VAL A 335 39.93 36.32 2.15
N GLY A 336 39.37 37.47 2.47
CA GLY A 336 39.67 38.24 3.67
C GLY A 336 39.10 37.62 4.95
N ASP A 337 39.46 38.21 6.09
CA ASP A 337 38.91 37.84 7.37
C ASP A 337 37.55 38.53 7.60
N TYR A 338 36.74 37.96 8.48
CA TYR A 338 35.48 38.60 8.88
C TYR A 338 35.75 39.88 9.65
N ILE A 339 34.88 40.89 9.55
CA ILE A 339 34.96 42.11 10.31
C ILE A 339 33.80 42.19 11.33
N PRO A 340 34.05 42.68 12.56
CA PRO A 340 33.01 42.90 13.58
C PRO A 340 31.93 43.88 13.11
N LEU A 341 30.76 43.88 13.77
CA LEU A 341 29.61 44.72 13.39
C LEU A 341 29.88 46.22 13.42
N ASP A 342 30.75 46.65 14.29
CA ASP A 342 31.18 48.06 14.52
C ASP A 342 32.23 48.54 13.52
N VAL A 343 32.75 47.67 12.66
CA VAL A 343 33.74 48.01 11.63
C VAL A 343 33.07 48.20 10.25
N SER A 344 33.28 49.35 9.63
CA SER A 344 32.78 49.61 8.29
C SER A 344 33.55 48.82 7.22
N PRO A 345 32.89 48.25 6.22
CA PRO A 345 33.54 47.65 5.05
C PRO A 345 34.53 48.55 4.35
N ASP A 346 34.24 49.83 4.31
CA ASP A 346 35.04 50.86 3.65
C ASP A 346 36.39 51.13 4.34
N SER A 347 36.53 50.71 5.60
CA SER A 347 37.77 50.86 6.39
C SER A 347 38.79 49.76 6.09
N VAL A 348 38.41 48.74 5.30
CA VAL A 348 39.27 47.56 5.04
C VAL A 348 40.01 47.71 3.71
N SER A 349 41.29 47.91 3.78
CA SER A 349 42.17 48.05 2.60
C SER A 349 42.41 46.71 1.90
N PRO A 350 42.49 46.66 0.57
CA PRO A 350 42.89 45.44 -0.14
C PRO A 350 44.33 45.06 0.18
N PRO A 351 44.65 43.75 0.16
CA PRO A 351 46.02 43.27 0.46
C PRO A 351 47.04 43.70 -0.60
N GLU A 352 46.60 43.99 -1.81
CA GLU A 352 47.43 44.48 -2.92
C GLU A 352 46.70 45.59 -3.70
N PRO A 353 47.43 46.56 -4.30
CA PRO A 353 46.82 47.60 -5.14
C PRO A 353 46.14 47.00 -6.37
N GLY A 354 44.98 47.56 -6.73
CA GLY A 354 44.18 47.14 -7.88
C GLY A 354 43.12 46.07 -7.60
N LEU A 355 43.14 45.43 -6.42
CA LEU A 355 42.08 44.47 -6.02
C LEU A 355 40.82 45.19 -5.57
N VAL A 356 39.66 44.59 -5.86
CA VAL A 356 38.35 45.10 -5.50
C VAL A 356 37.66 44.16 -4.48
N ALA A 357 37.07 44.73 -3.43
CA ALA A 357 36.34 43.95 -2.42
C ALA A 357 34.94 43.57 -2.91
N CYS A 358 34.60 42.25 -2.87
CA CYS A 358 33.27 41.77 -3.06
C CYS A 358 32.66 41.37 -1.70
N TRP A 359 31.87 42.24 -1.13
CA TRP A 359 31.16 42.03 0.14
C TRP A 359 29.79 41.37 -0.08
N PRO A 360 29.22 40.68 0.95
CA PRO A 360 27.90 40.08 0.88
C PRO A 360 26.78 41.16 0.99
N ILE A 361 26.60 41.93 -0.03
CA ILE A 361 25.59 42.97 -0.08
C ILE A 361 24.32 42.45 -0.76
N ARG A 362 23.19 42.66 -0.15
CA ARG A 362 21.86 42.21 -0.61
C ARG A 362 21.35 43.05 -1.78
N SER A 363 20.22 42.63 -2.34
CA SER A 363 19.60 43.33 -3.48
C SER A 363 19.04 44.71 -3.16
N ASP A 364 18.74 44.97 -1.88
CA ASP A 364 18.28 46.22 -1.30
C ASP A 364 19.42 47.10 -0.78
N ASP A 365 20.66 46.79 -1.16
CA ASP A 365 21.93 47.40 -0.76
C ASP A 365 22.23 47.33 0.74
N SER A 366 21.48 46.56 1.50
CA SER A 366 21.76 46.28 2.91
C SER A 366 22.87 45.23 3.06
N GLU A 367 23.59 45.29 4.18
CA GLU A 367 24.62 44.30 4.53
C GLU A 367 24.02 42.94 4.84
N GLY A 368 24.41 41.95 4.10
CA GLY A 368 24.01 40.54 4.29
C GLY A 368 25.08 39.69 4.95
N CYS A 369 25.04 38.38 4.71
CA CYS A 369 26.13 37.46 5.09
C CYS A 369 26.26 36.34 4.06
N TRP A 370 27.44 35.72 4.03
CA TRP A 370 27.68 34.55 3.22
C TRP A 370 27.07 33.27 3.83
N GLN A 371 26.95 32.20 3.06
CA GLN A 371 26.44 30.90 3.53
C GLN A 371 27.48 30.12 4.36
N ILE A 372 28.77 30.38 4.15
CA ILE A 372 29.90 29.65 4.75
C ILE A 372 30.88 30.62 5.41
N SER A 373 31.71 30.13 6.33
CA SER A 373 32.76 30.93 6.98
C SER A 373 33.93 31.23 6.02
N ALA A 374 34.74 32.25 6.35
CA ALA A 374 35.91 32.61 5.57
C ALA A 374 36.88 31.44 5.40
N ASN A 375 37.12 30.64 6.45
CA ASN A 375 37.99 29.46 6.37
C ASN A 375 37.44 28.40 5.42
N THR A 376 36.14 28.17 5.43
CA THR A 376 35.46 27.25 4.51
C THR A 376 35.53 27.77 3.08
N ALA A 377 35.42 29.06 2.89
CA ALA A 377 35.55 29.69 1.55
C ALA A 377 36.99 29.56 1.01
N ARG A 378 38.02 29.80 1.85
CA ARG A 378 39.45 29.60 1.48
C ARG A 378 39.71 28.17 1.02
N LYS A 379 39.25 27.20 1.83
CA LYS A 379 39.36 25.79 1.45
C LYS A 379 38.59 25.49 0.17
N GLY A 380 37.38 26.04 0.04
CA GLY A 380 36.58 25.87 -1.17
C GLY A 380 37.23 26.44 -2.42
N LEU A 381 38.00 27.53 -2.29
CA LEU A 381 38.77 28.12 -3.39
C LEU A 381 39.91 27.17 -3.81
N GLN A 382 40.65 26.63 -2.83
CA GLN A 382 41.75 25.64 -3.09
C GLN A 382 41.21 24.37 -3.75
N ASP A 383 40.08 23.85 -3.24
CA ASP A 383 39.42 22.65 -3.74
C ASP A 383 38.73 22.88 -5.10
N GLY A 384 38.57 24.13 -5.55
CA GLY A 384 37.83 24.50 -6.76
C GLY A 384 36.31 24.43 -6.59
N THR A 385 35.79 24.43 -5.36
CA THR A 385 34.36 24.36 -5.03
C THR A 385 33.73 25.72 -4.72
N VAL A 386 34.47 26.80 -4.93
CA VAL A 386 34.00 28.20 -4.92
C VAL A 386 34.47 28.84 -6.23
N ARG A 387 33.61 29.60 -6.89
CA ARG A 387 33.91 30.28 -8.15
C ARG A 387 33.40 31.71 -8.21
N LEU A 388 34.06 32.54 -8.98
CA LEU A 388 33.56 33.84 -9.38
C LEU A 388 32.41 33.66 -10.38
N GLY A 389 31.33 34.37 -10.19
CA GLY A 389 30.23 34.43 -11.13
C GLY A 389 30.20 35.74 -11.88
N ALA A 390 29.13 36.00 -12.63
CA ALA A 390 29.02 37.18 -13.49
C ALA A 390 29.07 38.51 -12.73
N TYR A 391 29.68 39.52 -13.35
CA TYR A 391 29.63 40.90 -12.90
C TYR A 391 28.29 41.53 -13.29
N THR A 392 27.59 42.11 -12.33
CA THR A 392 26.32 42.77 -12.54
C THR A 392 26.56 44.28 -12.69
N ARG A 393 26.57 44.80 -13.92
CA ARG A 393 26.86 46.21 -14.23
C ARG A 393 25.93 47.18 -13.50
N THR A 394 24.64 46.89 -13.38
CA THR A 394 23.64 47.73 -12.69
C THR A 394 23.88 47.82 -11.17
N LYS A 395 24.65 46.92 -10.59
CA LYS A 395 24.94 46.86 -9.17
C LYS A 395 26.43 47.04 -8.84
N GLY A 396 27.28 47.17 -9.84
CA GLY A 396 28.71 47.35 -9.69
C GLY A 396 29.43 46.24 -8.89
N ARG A 397 28.94 44.99 -8.97
CA ARG A 397 29.48 43.94 -8.15
C ARG A 397 29.41 42.54 -8.77
N TRP A 398 30.32 41.70 -8.34
CA TRP A 398 30.44 40.29 -8.72
C TRP A 398 29.48 39.41 -7.92
N SER A 399 29.09 38.25 -8.47
CA SER A 399 28.43 37.21 -7.74
C SER A 399 29.42 36.10 -7.39
N ILE A 400 29.25 35.45 -6.24
CA ILE A 400 30.05 34.30 -5.81
C ILE A 400 29.17 33.08 -5.74
N SER A 401 29.63 31.96 -6.28
CA SER A 401 28.92 30.69 -6.25
C SER A 401 29.78 29.59 -5.61
N TYR A 402 29.11 28.60 -5.02
CA TYR A 402 29.77 27.49 -4.36
C TYR A 402 29.00 26.18 -4.54
N LEU A 403 29.70 25.03 -4.31
CA LEU A 403 29.09 23.71 -4.25
C LEU A 403 28.73 23.40 -2.80
N ARG A 404 27.48 22.98 -2.54
CA ARG A 404 27.03 22.53 -1.22
C ARG A 404 27.59 21.13 -0.91
N ASN A 405 27.45 20.69 0.34
CA ASN A 405 27.96 19.37 0.76
C ASN A 405 27.31 18.21 -0.01
N ALA A 406 26.03 18.33 -0.38
CA ALA A 406 25.36 17.31 -1.18
C ALA A 406 26.02 17.13 -2.55
N GLU A 407 26.28 18.24 -3.27
CA GLU A 407 26.96 18.20 -4.57
C GLU A 407 28.42 17.71 -4.44
N LYS A 408 29.12 18.08 -3.36
CA LYS A 408 30.47 17.57 -3.07
C LYS A 408 30.48 16.06 -2.82
N GLN A 409 29.48 15.50 -2.18
CA GLN A 409 29.34 14.04 -1.98
C GLN A 409 29.06 13.33 -3.32
N ARG A 410 28.19 13.88 -4.17
CA ARG A 410 27.89 13.34 -5.49
C ARG A 410 29.12 13.34 -6.43
N ILE A 411 30.00 14.35 -6.30
CA ILE A 411 31.29 14.37 -6.99
C ILE A 411 32.20 13.27 -6.43
N LYS A 412 32.28 13.10 -5.12
CA LYS A 412 33.08 12.06 -4.48
C LYS A 412 32.65 10.64 -4.82
N SER A 413 31.32 10.42 -4.95
CA SER A 413 30.75 9.13 -5.34
C SER A 413 30.89 8.82 -6.83
N GLY A 414 31.39 9.77 -7.65
CA GLY A 414 31.50 9.60 -9.09
C GLY A 414 30.21 9.83 -9.87
N GLU A 415 29.12 10.24 -9.19
CA GLU A 415 27.84 10.56 -9.84
C GLU A 415 27.94 11.83 -10.71
N ILE A 416 28.79 12.78 -10.31
CA ILE A 416 29.09 13.99 -11.08
C ILE A 416 30.56 13.90 -11.49
N GLU A 417 30.83 13.80 -12.79
CA GLU A 417 32.15 13.70 -13.36
C GLU A 417 32.81 15.09 -13.43
N ILE A 418 34.07 15.19 -12.98
CA ILE A 418 34.90 16.38 -13.16
C ILE A 418 35.60 16.28 -14.52
N ILE A 419 35.35 17.23 -15.42
CA ILE A 419 35.96 17.27 -16.74
C ILE A 419 37.19 18.21 -16.80
N GLY A 420 37.42 18.99 -15.75
CA GLY A 420 38.59 19.86 -15.69
C GLY A 420 38.46 20.96 -14.62
N ARG A 421 39.31 21.94 -14.71
CA ARG A 421 39.23 23.21 -13.95
C ARG A 421 39.27 24.37 -14.91
N ASP A 422 38.56 25.44 -14.57
CA ASP A 422 38.62 26.68 -15.34
C ASP A 422 39.94 27.46 -15.07
N GLN A 423 40.14 28.55 -15.78
CA GLN A 423 41.31 29.42 -15.63
C GLN A 423 41.48 29.96 -14.19
N ASN A 424 40.46 29.92 -13.37
CA ASN A 424 40.41 30.38 -11.99
C ASN A 424 40.55 29.25 -10.98
N GLY A 425 40.77 28.02 -11.44
CA GLY A 425 40.92 26.81 -10.61
C GLY A 425 39.61 26.17 -10.15
N ALA A 426 38.45 26.73 -10.51
CA ALA A 426 37.14 26.17 -10.15
C ALA A 426 36.83 24.92 -10.99
N LEU A 427 36.17 23.95 -10.39
CA LEU A 427 35.83 22.69 -11.04
C LEU A 427 34.87 22.92 -12.23
N ILE A 428 35.23 22.34 -13.38
CA ILE A 428 34.33 22.20 -14.53
C ILE A 428 33.71 20.81 -14.42
N LEU A 429 32.40 20.79 -14.22
CA LEU A 429 31.64 19.57 -14.04
C LEU A 429 30.95 19.19 -15.34
N LYS A 430 30.97 17.92 -15.70
CA LYS A 430 30.22 17.41 -16.83
C LYS A 430 28.75 17.66 -16.57
N GLN A 431 28.16 18.56 -17.31
CA GLN A 431 26.72 18.72 -17.32
C GLN A 431 26.14 17.47 -18.02
N SER A 432 25.63 16.53 -17.25
CA SER A 432 24.71 15.55 -17.81
C SER A 432 23.51 16.31 -18.35
N GLU A 433 23.09 15.99 -19.57
CA GLU A 433 22.04 16.73 -20.28
C GLU A 433 20.70 16.74 -19.54
N THR A 434 20.55 15.94 -18.49
CA THR A 434 19.38 15.90 -17.62
C THR A 434 19.75 15.46 -16.21
N VAL A 435 20.34 16.31 -15.40
CA VAL A 435 20.21 16.12 -13.95
C VAL A 435 18.89 16.79 -13.55
N GLU A 436 17.82 16.04 -13.63
CA GLU A 436 16.58 16.41 -12.97
C GLU A 436 16.89 16.64 -11.49
N ARG A 437 16.64 17.85 -11.03
CA ARG A 437 16.79 18.18 -9.62
C ARG A 437 15.74 17.40 -8.86
N VAL A 438 16.13 16.22 -8.35
CA VAL A 438 15.26 15.40 -7.51
C VAL A 438 14.86 16.25 -6.31
N LYS A 439 13.61 16.67 -6.27
CA LYS A 439 13.02 17.43 -5.17
C LYS A 439 12.25 16.49 -4.26
N ASN A 440 12.22 16.79 -2.98
CA ASN A 440 11.26 16.14 -2.09
C ASN A 440 9.84 16.50 -2.51
N PRO A 441 8.92 15.55 -2.64
CA PRO A 441 7.52 15.84 -2.91
C PRO A 441 6.93 16.66 -1.75
N VAL A 442 6.02 17.54 -2.07
CA VAL A 442 5.30 18.36 -1.09
C VAL A 442 3.94 17.75 -0.74
N THR A 443 3.24 18.31 0.25
CA THR A 443 1.96 17.77 0.74
C THR A 443 0.73 18.17 -0.10
N VAL A 444 0.90 18.93 -1.15
CA VAL A 444 -0.14 19.24 -2.13
C VAL A 444 0.32 18.80 -3.50
N TRP A 445 -0.43 17.91 -4.11
CA TRP A 445 -0.13 17.36 -5.43
C TRP A 445 -1.06 17.95 -6.48
N ASN A 446 -0.48 18.51 -7.52
CA ASN A 446 -1.21 19.17 -8.59
C ASN A 446 -0.68 18.74 -9.96
N GLN A 447 -0.73 17.42 -10.21
CA GLN A 447 -0.25 16.82 -11.46
C GLN A 447 -1.42 16.55 -12.41
N ARG A 448 -1.29 16.93 -13.68
CA ARG A 448 -2.28 16.60 -14.71
C ARG A 448 -2.49 15.09 -14.88
N SER A 449 -1.44 14.31 -14.68
CA SER A 449 -1.47 12.84 -14.68
C SER A 449 -2.40 12.25 -13.61
N HIS A 450 -2.66 12.98 -12.52
CA HIS A 450 -3.53 12.52 -11.43
C HIS A 450 -5.02 12.70 -11.71
N ASN A 451 -5.39 13.33 -12.84
CA ASN A 451 -6.78 13.49 -13.21
C ASN A 451 -7.47 12.13 -13.37
N ALA A 452 -8.54 11.89 -12.57
CA ALA A 452 -9.27 10.61 -12.54
C ALA A 452 -9.96 10.28 -13.87
N GLY A 453 -10.40 11.28 -14.63
CA GLY A 453 -10.98 11.07 -15.96
C GLY A 453 -9.94 10.59 -16.96
N ALA A 454 -8.84 11.33 -17.10
CA ALA A 454 -7.78 11.04 -18.07
C ALA A 454 -6.96 9.78 -17.70
N GLY A 455 -6.53 9.69 -16.44
CA GLY A 455 -5.68 8.59 -15.96
C GLY A 455 -6.45 7.37 -15.41
N GLY A 456 -7.75 7.48 -15.17
CA GLY A 456 -8.60 6.41 -14.68
C GLY A 456 -9.60 5.92 -15.72
N SER A 457 -10.70 6.66 -15.93
CA SER A 457 -11.82 6.24 -16.81
C SER A 457 -11.39 6.00 -18.26
N ASN A 458 -10.51 6.84 -18.81
CA ASN A 458 -10.03 6.65 -20.18
C ASN A 458 -9.14 5.42 -20.32
N ILE A 459 -8.30 5.11 -19.32
CA ILE A 459 -7.49 3.90 -19.30
C ILE A 459 -8.39 2.65 -19.28
N ILE A 460 -9.41 2.62 -18.41
CA ILE A 460 -10.36 1.49 -18.39
C ILE A 460 -11.06 1.34 -19.73
N ARG A 461 -11.50 2.43 -20.34
CA ARG A 461 -12.16 2.40 -21.66
C ARG A 461 -11.24 1.88 -22.76
N SER A 462 -9.94 2.18 -22.72
CA SER A 462 -8.97 1.65 -23.67
C SER A 462 -8.75 0.14 -23.49
N LEU A 463 -8.64 -0.31 -22.24
CA LEU A 463 -8.44 -1.74 -21.91
C LEU A 463 -9.70 -2.58 -22.16
N MET A 464 -10.87 -2.03 -21.85
CA MET A 464 -12.17 -2.71 -21.87
C MET A 464 -13.25 -1.77 -22.45
N PRO A 465 -13.35 -1.61 -23.78
CA PRO A 465 -14.23 -0.62 -24.43
C PRO A 465 -15.71 -0.78 -24.05
N ASP A 466 -16.16 -2.00 -23.85
CA ASP A 466 -17.57 -2.34 -23.57
C ASP A 466 -17.93 -2.37 -22.09
N ARG A 467 -16.97 -2.03 -21.20
CA ARG A 467 -17.15 -2.10 -19.76
C ARG A 467 -16.96 -0.73 -19.11
N ARG A 468 -17.69 -0.50 -18.03
CA ARG A 468 -17.61 0.74 -17.26
C ARG A 468 -17.38 0.42 -15.79
N PHE A 469 -16.59 1.23 -15.15
CA PHE A 469 -16.40 1.22 -13.70
C PHE A 469 -16.55 2.65 -13.19
N PRO A 470 -17.37 2.90 -12.16
CA PRO A 470 -17.52 4.24 -11.60
C PRO A 470 -16.26 4.64 -10.83
N PHE A 471 -15.80 5.86 -11.03
CA PHE A 471 -14.75 6.51 -10.25
C PHE A 471 -13.42 5.74 -10.10
N PRO A 472 -12.81 5.23 -11.18
CA PRO A 472 -11.51 4.57 -11.06
C PRO A 472 -10.43 5.60 -10.71
N LYS A 473 -9.48 5.21 -9.87
CA LYS A 473 -8.31 6.04 -9.59
C LYS A 473 -7.44 6.22 -10.84
N SER A 474 -6.76 7.36 -10.93
CA SER A 474 -5.74 7.53 -11.96
C SER A 474 -4.62 6.50 -11.77
N LEU A 475 -4.29 5.77 -12.82
CA LEU A 475 -3.17 4.83 -12.87
C LEU A 475 -1.86 5.52 -12.47
N TYR A 476 -1.64 6.72 -12.99
CA TYR A 476 -0.41 7.49 -12.77
C TYR A 476 -0.31 8.06 -11.35
N ALA A 477 -1.45 8.43 -10.75
CA ALA A 477 -1.47 8.86 -9.35
C ALA A 477 -1.08 7.71 -8.40
N VAL A 478 -1.58 6.50 -8.64
CA VAL A 478 -1.20 5.31 -7.86
C VAL A 478 0.26 4.93 -8.10
N GLU A 479 0.72 5.00 -9.34
CA GLU A 479 2.11 4.75 -9.72
C GLU A 479 3.07 5.71 -9.00
N ASP A 480 2.81 7.02 -9.04
CA ASP A 480 3.64 8.03 -8.36
C ASP A 480 3.63 7.85 -6.85
N THR A 481 2.45 7.55 -6.28
CA THR A 481 2.29 7.29 -4.85
C THR A 481 3.15 6.12 -4.38
N LEU A 482 3.10 5.01 -5.09
CA LEU A 482 3.88 3.80 -4.77
C LEU A 482 5.38 4.02 -5.02
N ARG A 483 5.74 4.74 -6.09
CA ARG A 483 7.15 5.01 -6.44
C ARG A 483 7.93 5.64 -5.29
N PHE A 484 7.34 6.51 -4.49
CA PHE A 484 7.99 7.13 -3.34
C PHE A 484 8.49 6.15 -2.29
N PHE A 485 7.93 4.96 -2.22
CA PHE A 485 8.24 3.98 -1.17
C PHE A 485 8.89 2.70 -1.68
N ILE A 486 8.58 2.30 -2.92
CA ILE A 486 9.05 1.01 -3.43
C ILE A 486 10.03 1.12 -4.61
N LYS A 487 10.43 2.32 -5.05
CA LYS A 487 11.42 2.49 -6.11
C LYS A 487 12.71 1.73 -5.81
N ASN A 488 13.21 1.85 -4.58
CA ASN A 488 14.45 1.19 -4.13
C ASN A 488 14.22 -0.23 -3.60
N LYS A 489 13.01 -0.78 -3.76
CA LYS A 489 12.63 -2.14 -3.37
C LYS A 489 12.16 -2.91 -4.60
N PRO A 490 13.07 -3.42 -5.43
CA PRO A 490 12.72 -4.05 -6.70
C PRO A 490 11.94 -5.36 -6.57
N THR A 491 11.84 -5.92 -5.37
CA THR A 491 11.11 -7.15 -5.04
C THR A 491 9.97 -6.92 -4.04
N ALA A 492 9.53 -5.67 -3.87
CA ALA A 492 8.50 -5.31 -2.90
C ALA A 492 7.19 -6.06 -3.13
N ILE A 493 6.51 -6.37 -2.02
CA ILE A 493 5.15 -6.90 -2.01
C ILE A 493 4.19 -5.76 -1.70
N VAL A 494 3.27 -5.53 -2.63
CA VAL A 494 2.21 -4.52 -2.52
C VAL A 494 0.88 -5.22 -2.30
N LEU A 495 0.09 -4.76 -1.34
CA LEU A 495 -1.25 -5.28 -1.06
C LEU A 495 -2.30 -4.19 -1.26
N ASP A 496 -3.37 -4.53 -1.97
CA ASP A 496 -4.57 -3.72 -2.10
C ASP A 496 -5.81 -4.59 -1.80
N PHE A 497 -6.44 -4.37 -0.63
CA PHE A 497 -7.62 -5.14 -0.23
C PHE A 497 -8.95 -4.40 -0.44
N PHE A 498 -8.91 -3.30 -1.20
CA PHE A 498 -10.03 -2.62 -1.82
C PHE A 498 -9.74 -2.40 -3.32
N ALA A 499 -9.30 -3.45 -4.00
CA ALA A 499 -8.69 -3.33 -5.32
C ALA A 499 -9.63 -2.78 -6.41
N GLY A 500 -10.93 -2.88 -6.23
CA GLY A 500 -11.92 -2.32 -7.15
C GLY A 500 -11.61 -2.68 -8.60
N SER A 501 -11.19 -1.69 -9.38
CA SER A 501 -10.84 -1.92 -10.79
C SER A 501 -9.43 -2.51 -11.03
N GLY A 502 -8.62 -2.77 -10.01
CA GLY A 502 -7.26 -3.32 -10.16
C GLY A 502 -6.19 -2.31 -10.58
N THR A 503 -6.36 -1.03 -10.22
CA THR A 503 -5.42 0.03 -10.59
C THR A 503 -4.04 -0.18 -9.97
N THR A 504 -3.98 -0.65 -8.72
CA THR A 504 -2.72 -0.87 -7.99
C THR A 504 -1.84 -1.93 -8.64
N ALA A 505 -2.42 -3.07 -9.04
CA ALA A 505 -1.68 -4.10 -9.77
C ALA A 505 -1.10 -3.55 -11.08
N HIS A 506 -1.89 -2.80 -11.83
CA HIS A 506 -1.46 -2.18 -13.08
C HIS A 506 -0.32 -1.16 -12.85
N ALA A 507 -0.38 -0.35 -11.79
CA ALA A 507 0.68 0.59 -11.42
C ALA A 507 1.99 -0.13 -11.05
N VAL A 508 1.91 -1.26 -10.33
CA VAL A 508 3.08 -2.08 -9.99
C VAL A 508 3.74 -2.68 -11.24
N MET A 509 2.95 -3.14 -12.21
CA MET A 509 3.48 -3.63 -13.51
C MET A 509 4.23 -2.53 -14.26
N ARG A 510 3.72 -1.29 -14.26
CA ARG A 510 4.41 -0.15 -14.86
C ARG A 510 5.74 0.15 -14.17
N LEU A 511 5.77 0.13 -12.84
CA LEU A 511 7.02 0.32 -12.07
C LEU A 511 8.04 -0.78 -12.38
N ASN A 512 7.62 -2.04 -12.48
CA ASN A 512 8.48 -3.15 -12.86
C ASN A 512 9.07 -2.97 -14.27
N ARG A 513 8.27 -2.50 -15.25
CA ARG A 513 8.75 -2.22 -16.60
C ARG A 513 9.81 -1.11 -16.59
N GLN A 514 9.62 -0.05 -15.81
CA GLN A 514 10.50 1.12 -15.78
C GLN A 514 11.89 0.82 -15.25
N ASP A 515 12.03 -0.05 -14.27
CA ASP A 515 13.30 -0.32 -13.59
C ASP A 515 13.75 -1.79 -13.61
N GLY A 516 13.04 -2.65 -14.37
CA GLY A 516 13.32 -4.08 -14.42
C GLY A 516 12.99 -4.82 -13.12
N GLY A 517 12.16 -4.23 -12.26
CA GLY A 517 11.77 -4.79 -10.98
C GLY A 517 10.97 -6.09 -11.10
N ARG A 518 10.85 -6.78 -9.97
CA ARG A 518 10.12 -8.04 -9.79
C ARG A 518 9.12 -7.92 -8.62
N ARG A 519 8.52 -6.73 -8.46
CA ARG A 519 7.53 -6.45 -7.43
C ARG A 519 6.28 -7.25 -7.69
N GLN A 520 5.61 -7.64 -6.63
CA GLN A 520 4.38 -8.41 -6.64
C GLN A 520 3.22 -7.57 -6.10
N CYS A 521 2.05 -7.67 -6.71
CA CYS A 521 0.83 -7.08 -6.19
C CYS A 521 -0.17 -8.17 -5.83
N ILE A 522 -0.73 -8.08 -4.61
CA ILE A 522 -1.85 -8.90 -4.14
C ILE A 522 -3.07 -7.99 -4.11
N SER A 523 -4.04 -8.26 -4.95
CA SER A 523 -5.30 -7.51 -5.08
C SER A 523 -6.44 -8.33 -4.54
N VAL A 524 -7.22 -7.77 -3.60
CA VAL A 524 -8.42 -8.43 -3.07
C VAL A 524 -9.64 -7.57 -3.37
N THR A 525 -10.66 -8.17 -3.95
CA THR A 525 -11.96 -7.56 -4.16
C THR A 525 -13.04 -8.63 -4.13
N ASN A 526 -14.22 -8.29 -3.64
CA ASN A 526 -15.36 -9.18 -3.74
C ASN A 526 -15.96 -9.11 -5.16
N ASN A 527 -16.87 -10.04 -5.46
CA ASN A 527 -17.57 -10.09 -6.74
C ASN A 527 -18.95 -9.43 -6.65
N GLU A 528 -19.00 -8.24 -6.05
CA GLU A 528 -20.26 -7.52 -5.91
C GLU A 528 -20.76 -7.03 -7.27
N VAL A 529 -22.02 -7.31 -7.56
CA VAL A 529 -22.73 -6.81 -8.75
C VAL A 529 -23.34 -5.44 -8.42
N ALA A 530 -23.35 -4.51 -9.34
CA ALA A 530 -23.91 -3.18 -9.16
C ALA A 530 -25.43 -3.24 -8.86
N ALA A 531 -25.94 -2.31 -8.05
CA ALA A 531 -27.28 -2.38 -7.50
C ALA A 531 -28.40 -2.38 -8.58
N ASP A 532 -28.21 -1.63 -9.66
CA ASP A 532 -29.11 -1.58 -10.81
C ASP A 532 -29.11 -2.89 -11.61
N GLU A 533 -27.95 -3.48 -11.82
CA GLU A 533 -27.82 -4.79 -12.47
C GLU A 533 -28.38 -5.92 -11.63
N GLN A 534 -28.22 -5.90 -10.30
CA GLN A 534 -28.83 -6.88 -9.41
C GLN A 534 -30.34 -6.97 -9.61
N ALA A 535 -31.01 -5.83 -9.79
CA ALA A 535 -32.47 -5.80 -10.00
C ALA A 535 -32.88 -6.50 -11.33
N ALA A 536 -32.07 -6.31 -12.38
CA ALA A 536 -32.30 -6.95 -13.67
C ALA A 536 -32.05 -8.47 -13.62
N LEU A 537 -30.96 -8.90 -12.98
CA LEU A 537 -30.59 -10.30 -12.81
C LEU A 537 -31.62 -11.07 -11.96
N ARG A 538 -32.10 -10.44 -10.86
CA ARG A 538 -33.17 -11.05 -10.03
C ARG A 538 -34.44 -11.28 -10.82
N LYS A 539 -34.87 -10.34 -11.68
CA LYS A 539 -36.03 -10.53 -12.56
C LYS A 539 -35.87 -11.71 -13.51
N GLN A 540 -34.64 -12.06 -13.88
CA GLN A 540 -34.30 -13.24 -14.68
C GLN A 540 -34.24 -14.53 -13.82
N GLY A 541 -34.54 -14.47 -12.54
CA GLY A 541 -34.47 -15.59 -11.60
C GLY A 541 -33.05 -15.95 -11.13
N LEU A 542 -32.05 -15.12 -11.43
CA LEU A 542 -30.67 -15.32 -10.99
C LEU A 542 -30.45 -14.83 -9.55
N ARG A 543 -29.54 -15.50 -8.86
CA ARG A 543 -29.14 -15.20 -7.46
C ARG A 543 -27.62 -15.14 -7.36
N PRO A 544 -27.06 -14.46 -6.32
CA PRO A 544 -25.64 -14.59 -5.96
C PRO A 544 -25.24 -16.06 -5.86
N GLY A 545 -24.10 -16.42 -6.48
CA GLY A 545 -23.62 -17.81 -6.60
C GLY A 545 -23.98 -18.49 -7.93
N ASP A 546 -24.97 -18.03 -8.65
CA ASP A 546 -25.25 -18.54 -9.99
C ASP A 546 -24.19 -18.04 -10.98
N PRO A 547 -23.66 -18.86 -11.93
CA PRO A 547 -22.68 -18.40 -12.91
C PRO A 547 -23.11 -17.16 -13.71
N GLY A 548 -24.43 -17.12 -14.08
CA GLY A 548 -25.02 -15.98 -14.78
C GLY A 548 -25.08 -14.68 -13.94
N TRP A 549 -25.01 -14.76 -12.64
CA TRP A 549 -24.88 -13.63 -11.74
C TRP A 549 -23.41 -13.22 -11.58
N GLU A 550 -22.55 -14.18 -11.24
CA GLU A 550 -21.15 -13.93 -10.86
C GLU A 550 -20.34 -13.28 -11.99
N GLN A 551 -20.64 -13.58 -13.25
CA GLN A 551 -19.95 -12.96 -14.40
C GLN A 551 -20.09 -11.43 -14.48
N TRP A 552 -21.04 -10.82 -13.75
CA TRP A 552 -21.27 -9.37 -13.70
C TRP A 552 -20.65 -8.70 -12.47
N GLY A 553 -20.07 -9.47 -11.58
CA GLY A 553 -19.42 -8.93 -10.39
C GLY A 553 -18.11 -8.21 -10.67
N ILE A 554 -17.76 -7.25 -9.83
CA ILE A 554 -16.58 -6.37 -10.01
C ILE A 554 -15.31 -7.18 -10.27
N CYS A 555 -15.09 -8.27 -9.53
CA CYS A 555 -13.88 -9.06 -9.68
C CYS A 555 -13.78 -9.70 -11.07
N ASP A 556 -14.83 -10.40 -11.50
CA ASP A 556 -14.83 -11.18 -12.75
C ASP A 556 -15.07 -10.30 -13.98
N TYR A 557 -15.84 -9.21 -13.82
CA TYR A 557 -16.20 -8.33 -14.93
C TYR A 557 -15.18 -7.21 -15.18
N ILE A 558 -14.49 -6.74 -14.14
CA ILE A 558 -13.58 -5.57 -14.25
C ILE A 558 -12.14 -5.92 -13.86
N THR A 559 -11.90 -6.43 -12.62
CA THR A 559 -10.56 -6.52 -12.04
C THR A 559 -9.68 -7.53 -12.79
N LYS A 560 -10.15 -8.76 -12.92
CA LYS A 560 -9.42 -9.83 -13.65
C LYS A 560 -9.18 -9.44 -15.11
N PRO A 561 -10.20 -9.02 -15.90
CA PRO A 561 -9.98 -8.61 -17.28
C PRO A 561 -9.04 -7.42 -17.45
N ARG A 562 -9.04 -6.45 -16.51
CA ARG A 562 -8.08 -5.35 -16.54
C ARG A 562 -6.65 -5.83 -16.38
N VAL A 563 -6.40 -6.70 -15.40
CA VAL A 563 -5.06 -7.26 -15.15
C VAL A 563 -4.61 -8.09 -16.36
N GLU A 564 -5.48 -8.93 -16.89
CA GLU A 564 -5.22 -9.74 -18.09
C GLU A 564 -4.94 -8.87 -19.32
N SER A 565 -5.77 -7.87 -19.57
CA SER A 565 -5.58 -6.93 -20.70
C SER A 565 -4.29 -6.14 -20.58
N ALA A 566 -3.94 -5.68 -19.38
CA ALA A 566 -2.67 -4.98 -19.15
C ALA A 566 -1.47 -5.89 -19.48
N ILE A 567 -1.48 -7.14 -19.04
CA ILE A 567 -0.39 -8.09 -19.30
C ILE A 567 -0.35 -8.46 -20.79
N THR A 568 -1.49 -8.78 -21.40
CA THR A 568 -1.53 -9.31 -22.77
C THR A 568 -1.42 -8.25 -23.85
N GLY A 569 -1.74 -6.99 -23.55
CA GLY A 569 -1.88 -5.92 -24.53
C GLY A 569 -3.14 -6.05 -25.41
N LYS A 570 -4.10 -6.90 -24.98
CA LYS A 570 -5.34 -7.18 -25.72
C LYS A 570 -6.57 -6.90 -24.87
N THR A 571 -7.64 -6.44 -25.52
CA THR A 571 -8.95 -6.30 -24.88
C THR A 571 -9.53 -7.68 -24.54
N PRO A 572 -10.57 -7.77 -23.70
CA PRO A 572 -11.26 -9.05 -23.45
C PRO A 572 -11.83 -9.73 -24.70
N SER A 573 -12.07 -8.98 -25.77
CA SER A 573 -12.46 -9.53 -27.07
C SER A 573 -11.29 -10.03 -27.93
N GLY A 574 -10.04 -9.91 -27.44
CA GLY A 574 -8.83 -10.37 -28.15
C GLY A 574 -8.19 -9.34 -29.07
N GLU A 575 -8.80 -8.17 -29.26
CA GLU A 575 -8.26 -7.11 -30.10
C GLU A 575 -7.08 -6.38 -29.44
N PRO A 576 -6.06 -5.94 -30.20
CA PRO A 576 -5.00 -5.10 -29.66
C PRO A 576 -5.55 -3.82 -29.02
N ILE A 577 -5.05 -3.47 -27.83
CA ILE A 577 -5.47 -2.25 -27.14
C ILE A 577 -4.99 -1.03 -27.92
N LYS A 578 -5.89 -0.08 -28.15
CA LYS A 578 -5.59 1.16 -28.86
C LYS A 578 -5.09 2.24 -27.90
N GLY A 579 -4.11 3.03 -28.36
CA GLY A 579 -3.54 4.16 -27.63
C GLY A 579 -2.28 3.78 -26.84
N ASP A 580 -1.69 4.82 -26.25
CA ASP A 580 -0.39 4.74 -25.59
C ASP A 580 -0.54 5.05 -24.10
N TYR A 581 0.32 4.43 -23.27
CA TYR A 581 0.58 4.94 -21.95
C TYR A 581 1.27 6.30 -22.03
N LYS A 582 1.06 7.15 -21.06
CA LYS A 582 1.52 8.53 -21.05
C LYS A 582 2.43 8.82 -19.86
N PHE A 583 3.04 9.99 -19.90
CA PHE A 583 3.87 10.57 -18.84
C PHE A 583 5.21 9.85 -18.68
N THR A 584 5.49 9.25 -17.52
CA THR A 584 6.83 8.79 -17.15
C THR A 584 7.42 7.69 -18.07
N ASP A 585 6.57 6.88 -18.69
CA ASP A 585 6.99 5.77 -19.56
C ASP A 585 5.92 5.63 -20.64
N GLU A 586 6.23 6.18 -21.81
CA GLU A 586 5.30 6.22 -22.96
C GLU A 586 5.58 5.09 -23.93
N PHE A 587 4.57 4.23 -24.13
CA PHE A 587 4.63 3.13 -25.07
C PHE A 587 3.21 2.66 -25.42
N PRO A 588 3.04 1.96 -26.58
CA PRO A 588 1.75 1.43 -26.98
C PRO A 588 1.16 0.44 -25.98
N MET A 589 -0.09 0.63 -25.57
CA MET A 589 -0.77 -0.29 -24.65
C MET A 589 -0.87 -1.72 -25.19
N SER A 590 -0.85 -1.87 -26.51
CA SER A 590 -0.87 -3.16 -27.20
C SER A 590 0.40 -4.00 -26.98
N GLU A 591 1.52 -3.42 -26.52
CA GLU A 591 2.70 -4.20 -26.15
C GLU A 591 2.46 -5.06 -24.90
N GLY A 592 1.61 -4.59 -23.99
CA GLY A 592 1.37 -5.22 -22.69
C GLY A 592 2.58 -5.22 -21.79
N PHE A 593 2.51 -5.99 -20.69
CA PHE A 593 3.59 -6.13 -19.72
C PHE A 593 4.14 -7.55 -19.70
N GLU A 594 5.44 -7.69 -19.48
CA GLU A 594 6.11 -8.97 -19.24
C GLU A 594 5.96 -9.35 -17.78
N GLU A 595 4.74 -9.73 -17.40
CA GLU A 595 4.35 -10.06 -16.02
C GLU A 595 3.52 -11.34 -15.99
N ASN A 596 3.40 -11.93 -14.78
CA ASN A 596 2.57 -13.09 -14.52
C ASN A 596 1.45 -12.71 -13.54
N ALA A 597 0.25 -13.26 -13.74
CA ALA A 597 -0.86 -13.12 -12.80
C ALA A 597 -1.63 -14.43 -12.65
N GLU A 598 -2.11 -14.71 -11.43
CA GLU A 598 -3.03 -15.80 -11.17
C GLU A 598 -4.25 -15.31 -10.38
N PHE A 599 -5.42 -15.80 -10.77
CA PHE A 599 -6.71 -15.38 -10.24
C PHE A 599 -7.28 -16.48 -9.37
N PHE A 600 -7.77 -16.12 -8.19
CA PHE A 600 -8.30 -17.05 -7.22
C PHE A 600 -9.68 -16.64 -6.74
N THR A 601 -10.48 -17.63 -6.31
CA THR A 601 -11.67 -17.44 -5.50
C THR A 601 -11.43 -18.01 -4.12
N LEU A 602 -11.76 -17.22 -3.09
CA LEU A 602 -11.65 -17.61 -1.68
C LEU A 602 -12.69 -18.67 -1.35
N THR A 603 -12.27 -19.73 -0.69
CA THR A 603 -13.13 -20.81 -0.23
C THR A 603 -12.95 -21.06 1.26
N TYR A 604 -13.84 -21.83 1.86
CA TYR A 604 -13.89 -22.06 3.31
C TYR A 604 -13.87 -23.55 3.59
N GLN A 605 -12.84 -23.98 4.31
CA GLN A 605 -12.61 -25.38 4.62
C GLN A 605 -13.06 -25.73 6.04
N THR A 606 -13.24 -27.00 6.33
CA THR A 606 -13.48 -27.49 7.69
C THR A 606 -12.16 -27.98 8.30
N PRO A 607 -11.97 -27.90 9.65
CA PRO A 607 -10.77 -28.42 10.28
C PRO A 607 -10.54 -29.90 9.98
N VAL A 608 -11.63 -30.67 9.88
CA VAL A 608 -11.59 -32.11 9.56
C VAL A 608 -11.08 -32.34 8.15
N ALA A 609 -11.60 -31.61 7.14
CA ALA A 609 -11.13 -31.73 5.77
C ALA A 609 -9.64 -31.39 5.66
N VAL A 610 -9.17 -30.39 6.39
CA VAL A 610 -7.76 -29.98 6.44
C VAL A 610 -6.88 -31.08 7.05
N SER A 611 -7.25 -31.58 8.25
CA SER A 611 -6.46 -32.57 8.98
C SER A 611 -6.38 -33.93 8.28
N HIS A 612 -7.36 -34.27 7.44
CA HIS A 612 -7.42 -35.53 6.69
C HIS A 612 -6.98 -35.40 5.23
N ASN A 613 -6.27 -34.32 4.85
CA ASN A 613 -5.76 -34.07 3.49
C ASN A 613 -6.84 -33.82 2.40
N HIS A 614 -8.12 -33.77 2.77
CA HIS A 614 -9.20 -33.55 1.80
C HIS A 614 -9.28 -32.12 1.25
N ALA A 615 -8.65 -31.16 1.94
CA ALA A 615 -8.61 -29.75 1.52
C ALA A 615 -7.27 -29.34 0.86
N PHE A 616 -6.41 -30.30 0.50
CA PHE A 616 -5.06 -29.96 0.02
C PHE A 616 -5.09 -29.07 -1.23
N GLU A 617 -5.92 -29.35 -2.20
CA GLU A 617 -6.01 -28.59 -3.45
C GLU A 617 -6.35 -27.13 -3.19
N GLN A 618 -7.21 -26.85 -2.20
CA GLN A 618 -7.61 -25.50 -1.81
C GLN A 618 -6.56 -24.81 -0.94
N ILE A 619 -5.76 -25.56 -0.18
CA ILE A 619 -4.66 -25.01 0.65
C ILE A 619 -3.40 -24.82 -0.18
N SER A 620 -3.17 -25.61 -1.19
CA SER A 620 -1.97 -25.61 -2.04
C SER A 620 -1.60 -24.20 -2.57
N PRO A 621 -2.54 -23.34 -3.03
CA PRO A 621 -2.20 -21.98 -3.43
C PRO A 621 -1.59 -21.16 -2.28
N LEU A 622 -2.07 -21.33 -1.05
CA LEU A 622 -1.52 -20.62 0.12
C LEU A 622 -0.08 -21.09 0.44
N LEU A 623 0.23 -22.36 0.23
CA LEU A 623 1.60 -22.86 0.39
C LEU A 623 2.54 -22.25 -0.64
N TRP A 624 2.09 -22.19 -1.89
CA TRP A 624 2.82 -21.57 -2.99
C TRP A 624 3.00 -20.05 -2.78
N MET A 625 1.96 -19.35 -2.31
CA MET A 625 2.04 -17.92 -1.96
C MET A 625 3.04 -17.68 -0.82
N ARG A 626 3.06 -18.53 0.22
CA ARG A 626 4.05 -18.47 1.31
C ARG A 626 5.48 -18.59 0.80
N ALA A 627 5.68 -19.41 -0.24
CA ALA A 627 6.97 -19.59 -0.90
C ALA A 627 7.32 -18.48 -1.90
N GLY A 628 6.47 -17.47 -2.09
CA GLY A 628 6.73 -16.26 -2.89
C GLY A 628 6.02 -16.20 -4.23
N SER A 629 4.95 -16.99 -4.44
CA SER A 629 4.09 -16.98 -5.65
C SER A 629 4.91 -17.10 -6.96
N GLN A 630 5.85 -18.02 -7.02
CA GLN A 630 6.81 -18.13 -8.12
C GLN A 630 7.01 -19.57 -8.53
N GLY A 631 7.20 -19.81 -9.82
CA GLY A 631 7.44 -21.14 -10.36
C GLY A 631 6.24 -22.09 -10.25
N LYS A 632 6.50 -23.39 -10.32
CA LYS A 632 5.45 -24.44 -10.34
C LYS A 632 4.80 -24.60 -8.98
N ARG A 633 3.50 -24.93 -8.99
CA ARG A 633 2.73 -25.29 -7.80
C ARG A 633 2.46 -26.81 -7.73
N ILE A 634 2.51 -27.38 -6.54
CA ILE A 634 2.07 -28.75 -6.26
C ILE A 634 0.55 -28.72 -6.11
N HIS A 635 -0.19 -29.12 -7.13
CA HIS A 635 -1.65 -29.03 -7.14
C HIS A 635 -2.32 -30.14 -6.33
N THR A 636 -1.79 -31.37 -6.43
CA THR A 636 -2.34 -32.56 -5.79
C THR A 636 -1.30 -33.21 -4.88
N LEU A 637 -1.74 -34.05 -3.97
CA LEU A 637 -0.85 -34.80 -3.10
C LEU A 637 0.04 -35.74 -3.95
N PRO A 638 1.37 -35.69 -3.75
CA PRO A 638 2.29 -36.52 -4.53
C PRO A 638 2.16 -37.99 -4.18
N ALA A 639 1.92 -38.84 -5.20
CA ALA A 639 1.74 -40.29 -5.02
C ALA A 639 2.97 -41.00 -4.39
N GLN A 640 4.18 -40.46 -4.61
CA GLN A 640 5.43 -40.99 -4.02
C GLN A 640 5.68 -40.54 -2.57
N GLY A 641 4.73 -39.82 -1.94
CA GLY A 641 4.85 -39.35 -0.57
C GLY A 641 5.62 -38.05 -0.40
N TRP A 642 6.21 -37.47 -1.43
CA TRP A 642 6.87 -36.15 -1.42
C TRP A 642 7.00 -35.53 -2.81
N ALA A 643 7.17 -34.21 -2.84
CA ALA A 643 7.51 -33.48 -4.05
C ALA A 643 8.36 -32.27 -3.73
N VAL A 644 9.23 -31.87 -4.66
CA VAL A 644 10.01 -30.63 -4.61
C VAL A 644 9.82 -29.90 -5.94
N VAL A 645 9.39 -28.65 -5.85
CA VAL A 645 9.23 -27.73 -7.00
C VAL A 645 10.25 -26.59 -6.90
N ASP A 646 10.07 -25.52 -7.65
CA ASP A 646 11.10 -24.49 -7.80
C ASP A 646 11.46 -23.79 -6.49
N HIS A 647 10.46 -23.46 -5.64
CA HIS A 647 10.67 -22.66 -4.44
C HIS A 647 10.22 -23.32 -3.13
N TYR A 648 9.56 -24.46 -3.20
CA TYR A 648 9.17 -25.18 -2.00
C TYR A 648 9.10 -26.70 -2.19
N GLY A 649 9.12 -27.42 -1.07
CA GLY A 649 8.94 -28.87 -1.02
C GLY A 649 7.78 -29.25 -0.12
N LEU A 650 7.19 -30.42 -0.38
CA LEU A 650 6.13 -31.05 0.41
C LEU A 650 6.52 -32.49 0.72
N LEU A 651 6.53 -32.84 2.00
CA LEU A 651 6.73 -34.24 2.50
C LEU A 651 5.47 -34.67 3.23
N ILE A 652 4.81 -35.73 2.75
CA ILE A 652 3.62 -36.35 3.39
C ILE A 652 3.91 -37.70 3.98
N ASP A 653 4.85 -38.45 3.38
CA ASP A 653 5.31 -39.73 3.90
C ASP A 653 6.71 -39.58 4.52
N LEU A 654 6.77 -39.66 5.85
CA LEU A 654 8.03 -39.49 6.60
C LEU A 654 9.06 -40.59 6.37
N ASP A 655 8.67 -41.75 5.86
CA ASP A 655 9.61 -42.79 5.48
C ASP A 655 10.46 -42.37 4.27
N GLN A 656 9.96 -41.43 3.47
CA GLN A 656 10.66 -40.83 2.34
C GLN A 656 11.53 -39.61 2.73
N ALA A 657 11.66 -39.27 4.02
CA ALA A 657 12.36 -38.08 4.48
C ALA A 657 13.80 -37.95 3.96
N THR A 658 14.51 -39.11 3.80
CA THR A 658 15.88 -39.11 3.30
C THR A 658 15.97 -38.64 1.84
N ALA A 659 15.09 -39.17 0.98
CA ALA A 659 15.01 -38.79 -0.43
C ALA A 659 14.57 -37.29 -0.58
N PHE A 660 13.58 -36.89 0.20
CA PHE A 660 13.10 -35.53 0.26
C PHE A 660 14.18 -34.54 0.67
N CYS A 661 14.88 -34.74 1.80
CA CYS A 661 15.93 -33.83 2.25
C CYS A 661 17.10 -33.73 1.24
N LYS A 662 17.46 -34.83 0.57
CA LYS A 662 18.46 -34.82 -0.51
C LYS A 662 18.00 -33.97 -1.70
N ALA A 663 16.75 -34.12 -2.10
CA ALA A 663 16.16 -33.31 -3.20
C ALA A 663 16.10 -31.83 -2.83
N VAL A 664 15.69 -31.49 -1.61
CA VAL A 664 15.68 -30.11 -1.10
C VAL A 664 17.08 -29.51 -1.11
N ALA A 665 18.09 -30.21 -0.59
CA ALA A 665 19.48 -29.75 -0.53
C ALA A 665 20.09 -29.53 -1.92
N SER A 666 19.65 -30.29 -2.93
CA SER A 666 20.14 -30.15 -4.33
C SER A 666 19.48 -29.01 -5.10
N LYS A 667 18.35 -28.48 -4.64
CA LYS A 667 17.55 -27.48 -5.36
C LYS A 667 17.93 -26.07 -4.91
N LYS A 668 18.60 -25.31 -5.76
CA LYS A 668 18.91 -23.88 -5.51
C LYS A 668 17.63 -23.04 -5.53
N GLY A 669 17.53 -22.08 -4.60
CA GLY A 669 16.41 -21.14 -4.52
C GLY A 669 15.17 -21.65 -3.80
N LEU A 670 15.23 -22.85 -3.19
CA LEU A 670 14.15 -23.37 -2.38
C LEU A 670 14.06 -22.59 -1.06
N ARG A 671 12.85 -22.18 -0.69
CA ARG A 671 12.59 -21.27 0.45
C ARG A 671 11.89 -21.96 1.61
N VAL A 672 10.96 -22.89 1.33
CA VAL A 672 10.08 -23.49 2.34
C VAL A 672 9.98 -25.00 2.13
N ALA A 673 10.04 -25.76 3.21
CA ALA A 673 9.74 -27.20 3.24
C ALA A 673 8.54 -27.45 4.15
N PHE A 674 7.43 -27.89 3.58
CA PHE A 674 6.23 -28.28 4.32
C PHE A 674 6.29 -29.76 4.65
N ILE A 675 6.09 -30.09 5.93
CA ILE A 675 6.19 -31.46 6.47
C ILE A 675 4.87 -31.79 7.13
N VAL A 676 4.16 -32.80 6.62
CA VAL A 676 2.88 -33.26 7.17
C VAL A 676 3.15 -34.30 8.26
N THR A 677 2.92 -33.94 9.50
CA THR A 677 3.02 -34.84 10.65
C THR A 677 2.31 -34.26 11.87
N ASN A 678 1.75 -35.14 12.72
CA ASN A 678 1.19 -34.79 14.02
C ASN A 678 2.20 -34.97 15.16
N ASP A 679 3.39 -35.50 14.87
CA ASP A 679 4.45 -35.78 15.84
C ASP A 679 5.56 -34.73 15.74
N ASP A 680 5.75 -33.94 16.81
CA ASP A 680 6.77 -32.91 16.87
C ASP A 680 8.20 -33.49 16.81
N ARG A 681 8.47 -34.63 17.42
CA ARG A 681 9.80 -35.27 17.40
C ARG A 681 10.17 -35.68 15.97
N ARG A 682 9.22 -36.26 15.26
CA ARG A 682 9.41 -36.66 13.84
C ARG A 682 9.60 -35.44 12.97
N PHE A 683 8.83 -34.36 13.19
CA PHE A 683 9.03 -33.07 12.52
C PHE A 683 10.44 -32.54 12.73
N GLN A 684 10.88 -32.43 13.98
CA GLN A 684 12.22 -31.93 14.33
C GLN A 684 13.34 -32.78 13.74
N SER A 685 13.14 -34.11 13.70
CA SER A 685 14.11 -35.03 13.08
C SER A 685 14.31 -34.75 11.59
N VAL A 686 13.26 -34.38 10.86
CA VAL A 686 13.35 -34.01 9.44
C VAL A 686 13.90 -32.60 9.29
N ALA A 687 13.39 -31.65 10.08
CA ALA A 687 13.76 -30.23 10.00
C ALA A 687 15.28 -30.00 10.18
N ARG A 688 15.92 -30.72 11.13
CA ARG A 688 17.37 -30.64 11.37
C ARG A 688 18.23 -31.15 10.20
N ARG A 689 17.66 -31.84 9.24
CA ARG A 689 18.34 -32.37 8.04
C ARG A 689 18.21 -31.46 6.83
N LEU A 690 17.39 -30.38 6.93
CA LEU A 690 17.20 -29.42 5.89
C LEU A 690 18.30 -28.33 5.97
N PRO A 691 18.63 -27.65 4.84
CA PRO A 691 19.53 -26.51 4.85
C PRO A 691 18.97 -25.37 5.74
N ASP A 692 19.84 -24.64 6.44
CA ASP A 692 19.46 -23.53 7.31
C ASP A 692 18.73 -22.38 6.55
N SER A 693 18.95 -22.28 5.25
CA SER A 693 18.27 -21.30 4.37
C SER A 693 16.82 -21.67 4.04
N VAL A 694 16.35 -22.85 4.43
CA VAL A 694 15.02 -23.36 4.11
C VAL A 694 14.13 -23.33 5.35
N GLU A 695 13.07 -22.54 5.30
CA GLU A 695 12.06 -22.52 6.38
C GLU A 695 11.37 -23.89 6.46
N SER A 696 11.40 -24.56 7.61
CA SER A 696 10.64 -25.79 7.84
C SER A 696 9.28 -25.47 8.48
N VAL A 697 8.20 -25.96 7.89
CA VAL A 697 6.83 -25.69 8.33
C VAL A 697 6.09 -26.99 8.56
N ARG A 698 5.59 -27.21 9.79
CA ARG A 698 4.74 -28.35 10.11
C ARG A 698 3.33 -28.11 9.59
N LEU A 699 3.01 -28.70 8.48
CA LEU A 699 1.69 -28.60 7.86
C LEU A 699 0.79 -29.60 8.60
N TYR A 700 -0.37 -29.32 8.66
CA TYR A 700 -1.51 -28.58 8.84
C TYR A 700 -1.62 -27.89 10.22
N GLU A 701 -0.81 -28.25 11.17
CA GLU A 701 -0.84 -27.65 12.50
C GLU A 701 -0.61 -26.15 12.42
N SER A 702 0.44 -25.71 11.71
CA SER A 702 0.72 -24.28 11.54
C SER A 702 -0.44 -23.53 10.87
N TYR A 703 -1.11 -24.17 9.90
CA TYR A 703 -2.28 -23.62 9.25
C TYR A 703 -3.47 -23.52 10.23
N LEU A 704 -3.81 -24.59 10.93
CA LEU A 704 -4.94 -24.60 11.86
C LEU A 704 -4.71 -23.66 13.05
N LEU A 705 -3.50 -23.61 13.59
CA LEU A 705 -3.14 -22.71 14.70
C LEU A 705 -3.20 -21.23 14.27
N ASN A 706 -2.70 -20.89 13.07
CA ASN A 706 -2.74 -19.51 12.60
C ASN A 706 -4.16 -18.93 12.66
N PHE A 707 -5.17 -19.72 12.28
CA PHE A 707 -6.55 -19.24 12.22
C PHE A 707 -7.27 -19.32 13.58
N ARG A 708 -6.82 -20.15 14.52
CA ARG A 708 -7.30 -20.11 15.90
C ARG A 708 -6.82 -18.86 16.62
N PHE A 709 -5.53 -18.58 16.60
CA PHE A 709 -4.95 -17.40 17.25
C PHE A 709 -5.42 -16.08 16.65
N ALA A 710 -5.63 -16.04 15.34
CA ALA A 710 -6.11 -14.84 14.67
C ALA A 710 -7.54 -14.43 15.10
N ASN A 711 -8.29 -15.30 15.75
CA ASN A 711 -9.65 -15.04 16.26
C ASN A 711 -9.71 -14.81 17.78
N GLY A 712 -8.55 -14.78 18.47
CA GLY A 712 -8.47 -14.44 19.90
C GLY A 712 -8.82 -15.57 20.84
N GLU A 713 -8.74 -16.85 20.41
CA GLU A 713 -8.81 -18.02 21.28
C GLU A 713 -7.41 -18.52 21.70
#